data_11b7e2c7aa563ad25ca6c5c0f87dd5c3
#
_entry.id   11b7e2c7aa563ad25ca6c5c0f87dd5c3
#
_cell.length_a   1.000
_cell.length_b   1.000
_cell.length_c   1.000
_cell.angle_alpha   90.00
_cell.angle_beta   90.00
_cell.angle_gamma   90.00
#
_symmetry.space_group_name_H-M   'P 1'
#
loop_
_entity.id
_entity.type
_entity.pdbx_description
1 polymer ?
#
loop_
_entity_poly.entity_id
_entity_poly.type
_entity_poly.pdbx_seq_one_letter_code
_entity_poly.pdbx_strand_id
1 'polypeptide(L)'
;MSVEGEIFPPTDLRVFIERVNPPEESEEFLPEPLADPRIDLRVNKCTAEAFLVKAGEFIQVIDVMGRECSDFQAFDQRQLEKGVERGIDVTTTRTLMGLGYPGPGLSSKYYDVDMQPLVEVLQDTVGRHDTFGLACAAKYYEDMGYFGHPNCSDNFNHALTPHGIQPRKGWAAANFFFNTGIDDHNILFSDEPWSRPGDYVLMQALTDLVCVSSACPDDTSPANAWNPTDIHVRVYPGSNSFTKAIATRMTPDADAKMTQGTAFHPRTEALTRNFTEYRGYWLPTCYRNNGPIEEYYACREKAIVTDLSPLRKFEVLGPDAEALMQWTLTRNVRKLAVGQVVYSAMCYPHGGMMDDGTLLRLGKDNFRWIGGDDYGGVWLREEAKRLGYKVWVKSSTDQLHNIAVQGPKSREILKEILWTPPTQPTIEEVGWFRFTIGRIGDQHGIPIMISRTGYTGELGFEVWCHPQDALSVWDAIWEAGQPHGLMPLGLDALDMVRIEAGLVFAGYEFCDQTDPFEAGIGFTVPLKTKEDDFVGKSTLINRKANPQRKLVGLELQGNEPGAHGDCVHLGRAQVGIITSGMLSPILRKNIALCRMDIAYSENGTEVEVGKLDGHQKRIPATVVPFPFYDPEKTRVRA
;
A
#
# COMPACT_ATOMS: atom_id res chain seq x y z
N MET A 1 -45.04 -11.57 30.84
CA MET A 1 -43.93 -11.10 30.19
C MET A 1 -43.05 -12.21 29.72
N SER A 2 -43.06 -12.58 28.62
CA SER A 2 -42.08 -13.50 28.35
C SER A 2 -41.28 -13.06 27.19
N VAL A 3 -40.24 -12.61 27.55
CA VAL A 3 -39.13 -12.40 26.69
C VAL A 3 -38.40 -13.70 26.47
N GLU A 4 -38.89 -14.75 27.10
CA GLU A 4 -38.21 -16.04 27.09
C GLU A 4 -38.13 -16.69 25.70
N GLY A 5 -39.04 -16.38 24.80
CA GLY A 5 -38.99 -16.89 23.45
C GLY A 5 -38.03 -16.15 22.52
N GLU A 6 -37.47 -15.03 22.96
CA GLU A 6 -36.55 -14.22 22.18
C GLU A 6 -35.07 -14.49 22.51
N ILE A 7 -34.85 -15.31 23.58
CA ILE A 7 -33.49 -15.56 24.11
C ILE A 7 -32.70 -16.54 23.26
N PHE A 8 -33.33 -17.28 22.41
CA PHE A 8 -32.66 -18.28 21.56
C PHE A 8 -32.84 -17.93 20.08
N PRO A 9 -31.95 -17.14 19.52
CA PRO A 9 -32.00 -16.85 18.09
C PRO A 9 -31.82 -18.16 17.31
N PRO A 10 -32.68 -18.45 16.34
CA PRO A 10 -32.62 -19.68 15.55
C PRO A 10 -31.33 -19.84 14.74
N THR A 11 -30.57 -18.77 14.61
CA THR A 11 -29.29 -18.73 13.90
C THR A 11 -28.22 -19.57 14.55
N ASP A 12 -28.18 -19.64 15.88
CA ASP A 12 -27.13 -20.38 16.58
C ASP A 12 -27.23 -21.89 16.34
N LEU A 13 -28.46 -22.40 16.29
CA LEU A 13 -28.72 -23.80 15.96
C LEU A 13 -28.35 -24.17 14.52
N ARG A 14 -28.56 -23.26 13.57
CA ARG A 14 -28.19 -23.49 12.17
C ARG A 14 -26.67 -23.55 11.99
N VAL A 15 -25.97 -22.63 12.59
CA VAL A 15 -24.52 -22.56 12.54
C VAL A 15 -23.90 -23.80 13.16
N PHE A 16 -24.42 -24.23 14.29
CA PHE A 16 -23.99 -25.46 14.96
C PHE A 16 -24.21 -26.70 14.11
N ILE A 17 -25.36 -26.83 13.44
CA ILE A 17 -25.68 -28.01 12.61
C ILE A 17 -24.84 -28.07 11.36
N GLU A 18 -24.55 -26.92 10.73
CA GLU A 18 -23.72 -26.88 9.52
C GLU A 18 -22.26 -27.25 9.77
N ARG A 19 -21.80 -27.20 11.02
CA ARG A 19 -20.42 -27.48 11.41
C ARG A 19 -20.18 -28.86 12.00
N VAL A 20 -21.20 -29.67 12.14
CA VAL A 20 -21.10 -31.02 12.73
C VAL A 20 -20.35 -32.01 11.83
N ASN A 21 -20.23 -31.74 10.56
CA ASN A 21 -19.52 -32.63 9.61
C ASN A 21 -18.37 -31.88 8.90
N PRO A 22 -17.22 -31.69 9.57
CA PRO A 22 -16.04 -31.22 8.88
C PRO A 22 -15.57 -32.30 7.87
N PRO A 23 -14.82 -31.90 6.83
CA PRO A 23 -14.18 -32.88 5.94
C PRO A 23 -13.33 -33.87 6.74
N GLU A 24 -13.39 -35.13 6.38
CA GLU A 24 -12.71 -36.21 7.11
C GLU A 24 -11.18 -36.20 6.97
N GLU A 25 -10.62 -35.46 5.99
CA GLU A 25 -9.18 -35.45 5.70
C GLU A 25 -8.63 -34.03 5.75
N SER A 26 -7.95 -33.71 6.87
CA SER A 26 -7.33 -32.38 7.07
C SER A 26 -6.11 -32.11 6.17
N GLU A 27 -5.47 -33.12 5.64
CA GLU A 27 -4.29 -33.02 4.77
C GLU A 27 -4.62 -32.43 3.38
N GLU A 28 -5.85 -32.57 2.92
CA GLU A 28 -6.32 -32.08 1.62
C GLU A 28 -6.24 -30.54 1.49
N PHE A 29 -6.24 -29.81 2.60
CA PHE A 29 -6.21 -28.35 2.64
C PHE A 29 -4.84 -27.77 3.02
N LEU A 30 -3.83 -28.62 3.26
CA LEU A 30 -2.50 -28.15 3.57
C LEU A 30 -1.87 -27.53 2.31
N PRO A 31 -1.50 -26.23 2.33
CA PRO A 31 -0.93 -25.59 1.15
C PRO A 31 0.45 -26.14 0.82
N GLU A 32 0.85 -26.04 -0.45
CA GLU A 32 2.21 -26.35 -0.85
C GLU A 32 3.21 -25.55 -0.01
N PRO A 33 4.36 -26.16 0.38
CA PRO A 33 5.39 -25.45 1.10
C PRO A 33 5.93 -24.24 0.30
N LEU A 34 6.19 -23.13 0.98
CA LEU A 34 6.77 -21.92 0.36
C LEU A 34 8.22 -22.14 -0.11
N ALA A 35 8.91 -23.10 0.49
CA ALA A 35 10.26 -23.59 0.19
C ALA A 35 10.45 -24.95 0.84
N ASP A 36 11.61 -25.61 0.67
CA ASP A 36 11.91 -26.86 1.38
C ASP A 36 11.98 -26.63 2.89
N PRO A 37 11.06 -27.17 3.71
CA PRO A 37 11.05 -26.96 5.14
C PRO A 37 12.11 -27.80 5.86
N ARG A 38 12.75 -27.24 6.89
CA ARG A 38 13.59 -27.97 7.83
C ARG A 38 12.76 -28.73 8.88
N ILE A 39 11.65 -28.15 9.28
CA ILE A 39 10.63 -28.74 10.16
C ILE A 39 9.31 -28.68 9.39
N ASP A 40 8.58 -29.78 9.42
CA ASP A 40 7.22 -29.94 8.90
C ASP A 40 6.43 -30.72 9.97
N LEU A 41 5.68 -29.97 10.81
CA LEU A 41 5.15 -30.46 12.08
C LEU A 41 3.64 -30.25 12.15
N ARG A 42 2.91 -31.34 12.35
CA ARG A 42 1.48 -31.29 12.68
C ARG A 42 1.30 -31.08 14.17
N VAL A 43 0.54 -30.09 14.56
CA VAL A 43 0.03 -29.87 15.91
C VAL A 43 -1.39 -30.39 15.94
N ASN A 44 -1.59 -31.54 16.55
CA ASN A 44 -2.91 -32.17 16.60
C ASN A 44 -3.89 -31.32 17.40
N LYS A 45 -5.15 -31.34 17.01
CA LYS A 45 -6.21 -30.63 17.75
C LYS A 45 -6.14 -30.89 19.26
N CYS A 46 -6.40 -29.85 20.02
CA CYS A 46 -6.37 -29.88 21.48
C CYS A 46 -4.99 -30.16 22.10
N THR A 47 -3.89 -29.95 21.35
CA THR A 47 -2.52 -30.11 21.85
C THR A 47 -1.67 -28.87 21.59
N ALA A 48 -0.42 -28.90 22.03
CA ALA A 48 0.61 -27.94 21.65
C ALA A 48 1.96 -28.66 21.44
N GLU A 49 2.76 -28.13 20.53
CA GLU A 49 4.09 -28.65 20.22
C GLU A 49 5.14 -27.53 20.36
N ALA A 50 6.27 -27.88 20.99
CA ALA A 50 7.42 -26.98 21.09
C ALA A 50 8.49 -27.37 20.07
N PHE A 51 9.16 -26.38 19.49
CA PHE A 51 10.18 -26.56 18.47
C PHE A 51 11.26 -25.49 18.53
N LEU A 52 12.46 -25.83 18.04
CA LEU A 52 13.62 -24.94 18.05
C LEU A 52 13.79 -24.25 16.69
N VAL A 53 14.05 -22.94 16.72
CA VAL A 53 14.27 -22.11 15.54
C VAL A 53 15.55 -21.31 15.71
N LYS A 54 16.38 -21.25 14.67
CA LYS A 54 17.61 -20.46 14.67
C LYS A 54 17.36 -19.04 14.16
N ALA A 55 18.19 -18.11 14.62
CA ALA A 55 18.16 -16.75 14.11
C ALA A 55 18.24 -16.72 12.58
N GLY A 56 17.34 -15.96 11.94
CA GLY A 56 17.22 -15.85 10.49
C GLY A 56 16.30 -16.89 9.83
N GLU A 57 15.94 -17.99 10.50
CA GLU A 57 14.97 -18.95 9.98
C GLU A 57 13.55 -18.39 9.99
N PHE A 58 12.66 -19.00 9.21
CA PHE A 58 11.28 -18.56 9.07
C PHE A 58 10.31 -19.60 9.63
N ILE A 59 9.29 -19.12 10.34
CA ILE A 59 8.26 -19.93 10.99
C ILE A 59 6.94 -19.65 10.29
N GLN A 60 6.32 -20.70 9.73
CA GLN A 60 4.97 -20.61 9.16
C GLN A 60 4.00 -21.39 10.07
N VAL A 61 2.99 -20.69 10.60
CA VAL A 61 1.88 -21.30 11.35
C VAL A 61 0.67 -21.31 10.43
N ILE A 62 0.08 -22.48 10.19
CA ILE A 62 -0.95 -22.71 9.17
C ILE A 62 -2.22 -23.20 9.86
N ASP A 63 -3.34 -22.56 9.58
CA ASP A 63 -4.69 -23.06 9.89
C ASP A 63 -5.14 -23.97 8.75
N VAL A 64 -5.05 -25.29 8.97
CA VAL A 64 -5.24 -26.30 7.91
C VAL A 64 -6.68 -26.32 7.40
N MET A 65 -7.64 -26.31 8.33
CA MET A 65 -9.07 -26.46 8.00
C MET A 65 -9.81 -25.11 7.95
N GLY A 66 -9.16 -24.04 8.39
CA GLY A 66 -9.77 -22.73 8.62
C GLY A 66 -10.58 -22.68 9.91
N ARG A 67 -10.71 -21.45 10.46
CA ARG A 67 -11.46 -21.16 11.68
C ARG A 67 -10.90 -21.81 12.95
N GLU A 68 -9.61 -22.12 12.98
CA GLU A 68 -8.92 -22.64 14.16
C GLU A 68 -8.01 -21.58 14.77
N CYS A 69 -8.08 -21.39 16.08
CA CYS A 69 -7.18 -20.51 16.82
C CYS A 69 -5.87 -21.24 17.17
N SER A 70 -4.74 -20.59 16.95
CA SER A 70 -3.44 -21.05 17.43
C SER A 70 -2.82 -20.04 18.36
N ASP A 71 -2.64 -20.40 19.61
CA ASP A 71 -1.84 -19.61 20.53
C ASP A 71 -0.37 -19.86 20.22
N PHE A 72 0.42 -18.81 20.13
CA PHE A 72 1.84 -18.86 19.81
C PHE A 72 2.66 -18.10 20.85
N GLN A 73 3.79 -18.71 21.25
CA GLN A 73 4.77 -18.08 22.13
C GLN A 73 6.18 -18.46 21.67
N ALA A 74 7.14 -17.53 21.85
CA ALA A 74 8.54 -17.75 21.52
C ALA A 74 9.43 -17.14 22.60
N PHE A 75 10.48 -17.86 22.98
CA PHE A 75 11.42 -17.47 24.01
C PHE A 75 12.84 -17.38 23.46
N ASP A 76 13.58 -16.36 23.84
CA ASP A 76 15.02 -16.25 23.51
C ASP A 76 15.77 -17.42 24.16
N GLN A 77 16.29 -18.33 23.33
CA GLN A 77 17.01 -19.53 23.78
C GLN A 77 18.29 -19.16 24.55
N ARG A 78 19.00 -18.10 24.15
CA ARG A 78 20.23 -17.67 24.79
C ARG A 78 20.01 -17.10 26.19
N GLN A 79 18.86 -16.49 26.44
CA GLN A 79 18.48 -16.04 27.76
C GLN A 79 18.01 -17.20 28.64
N LEU A 80 17.29 -18.18 28.08
CA LEU A 80 16.91 -19.40 28.80
C LEU A 80 18.14 -20.17 29.29
N GLU A 81 19.19 -20.30 28.48
CA GLU A 81 20.46 -20.94 28.86
C GLU A 81 21.15 -20.23 30.05
N LYS A 82 20.83 -18.95 30.28
CA LYS A 82 21.29 -18.18 31.44
C LYS A 82 20.31 -18.23 32.63
N GLY A 83 19.24 -19.00 32.52
CA GLY A 83 18.18 -19.09 33.52
C GLY A 83 17.21 -17.90 33.53
N VAL A 84 17.14 -17.12 32.45
CA VAL A 84 16.27 -15.96 32.31
C VAL A 84 15.22 -16.21 31.25
N GLU A 85 13.96 -16.22 31.63
CA GLU A 85 12.87 -16.34 30.67
C GLU A 85 12.59 -14.98 29.99
N ARG A 86 12.74 -14.93 28.68
CA ARG A 86 12.41 -13.79 27.82
C ARG A 86 11.56 -14.30 26.65
N GLY A 87 10.25 -14.28 26.85
CA GLY A 87 9.28 -14.65 25.84
C GLY A 87 8.55 -13.44 25.27
N ILE A 88 7.73 -13.65 24.24
CA ILE A 88 6.87 -12.60 23.68
C ILE A 88 6.02 -12.01 24.80
N ASP A 89 6.10 -10.69 24.97
CA ASP A 89 5.23 -9.90 25.82
C ASP A 89 4.27 -9.08 24.94
N VAL A 90 3.00 -9.49 24.94
CA VAL A 90 1.99 -8.87 24.09
C VAL A 90 1.64 -7.43 24.50
N THR A 91 1.85 -7.08 25.77
CA THR A 91 1.61 -5.70 26.27
C THR A 91 2.71 -4.77 25.76
N THR A 92 3.97 -5.16 25.91
CA THR A 92 5.12 -4.44 25.35
C THR A 92 4.98 -4.30 23.83
N THR A 93 4.62 -5.40 23.17
CA THR A 93 4.40 -5.45 21.72
C THR A 93 3.36 -4.41 21.27
N ARG A 94 2.15 -4.42 21.85
CA ARG A 94 1.10 -3.43 21.52
C ARG A 94 1.54 -1.99 21.80
N THR A 95 2.25 -1.79 22.92
CA THR A 95 2.73 -0.46 23.31
C THR A 95 3.70 0.12 22.30
N LEU A 96 4.66 -0.68 21.81
CA LEU A 96 5.66 -0.25 20.84
C LEU A 96 5.08 -0.09 19.43
N MET A 97 4.18 -0.96 19.03
CA MET A 97 3.54 -0.90 17.71
C MET A 97 2.45 0.16 17.62
N GLY A 98 1.66 0.34 18.70
CA GLY A 98 0.43 1.12 18.69
C GLY A 98 -0.71 0.44 17.90
N LEU A 99 -0.64 -0.89 17.74
CA LEU A 99 -1.60 -1.74 17.03
C LEU A 99 -1.99 -2.93 17.90
N GLY A 100 -3.13 -3.53 17.64
CA GLY A 100 -3.61 -4.74 18.34
C GLY A 100 -2.76 -5.99 18.03
N TYR A 101 -2.19 -6.05 16.84
CA TYR A 101 -1.27 -7.10 16.37
C TYR A 101 -0.33 -6.52 15.31
N PRO A 102 0.81 -7.19 15.00
CA PRO A 102 1.80 -6.66 14.08
C PRO A 102 1.25 -6.30 12.71
N GLY A 103 1.66 -5.11 12.23
CA GLY A 103 1.37 -4.56 10.92
C GLY A 103 2.65 -4.32 10.11
N PRO A 104 2.61 -3.48 9.08
CA PRO A 104 3.78 -3.20 8.25
C PRO A 104 4.81 -2.29 8.93
N GLY A 105 6.02 -2.27 8.39
CA GLY A 105 7.11 -1.40 8.80
C GLY A 105 7.63 -1.71 10.19
N LEU A 106 8.00 -0.67 10.94
CA LEU A 106 8.48 -0.79 12.33
C LEU A 106 7.44 -1.44 13.27
N SER A 107 6.22 -1.60 12.83
CA SER A 107 5.13 -2.22 13.58
C SER A 107 4.99 -3.73 13.32
N SER A 108 5.94 -4.38 12.67
CA SER A 108 5.84 -5.78 12.24
C SER A 108 6.38 -6.80 13.25
N LYS A 109 6.81 -6.40 14.44
CA LYS A 109 7.59 -7.26 15.35
C LYS A 109 6.88 -7.58 16.64
N TYR A 110 7.14 -8.78 17.18
CA TYR A 110 6.80 -9.13 18.56
C TYR A 110 8.03 -8.95 19.45
N TYR A 111 7.84 -8.36 20.61
CA TYR A 111 8.90 -7.97 21.56
C TYR A 111 8.76 -8.71 22.88
N ASP A 112 9.89 -8.87 23.58
CA ASP A 112 9.91 -9.28 24.99
C ASP A 112 9.72 -8.09 25.95
N VAL A 113 9.74 -8.37 27.27
CA VAL A 113 9.58 -7.34 28.33
C VAL A 113 10.74 -6.33 28.38
N ASP A 114 11.91 -6.68 27.83
CA ASP A 114 13.09 -5.81 27.73
C ASP A 114 13.10 -5.02 26.42
N MET A 115 11.96 -5.04 25.68
CA MET A 115 11.78 -4.36 24.39
C MET A 115 12.70 -4.89 23.28
N GLN A 116 13.19 -6.14 23.40
CA GLN A 116 13.98 -6.78 22.37
C GLN A 116 13.06 -7.50 21.40
N PRO A 117 13.22 -7.31 20.08
CA PRO A 117 12.38 -8.00 19.09
C PRO A 117 12.79 -9.48 18.97
N LEU A 118 11.84 -10.39 19.07
CA LEU A 118 12.05 -11.84 18.98
C LEU A 118 11.73 -12.38 17.59
N VAL A 119 10.61 -11.96 17.02
CA VAL A 119 10.16 -12.37 15.69
C VAL A 119 9.61 -11.16 14.92
N GLU A 120 9.69 -11.24 13.60
CA GLU A 120 9.11 -10.29 12.68
C GLU A 120 8.09 -10.97 11.76
N VAL A 121 6.88 -10.42 11.67
CA VAL A 121 5.84 -10.92 10.75
C VAL A 121 6.17 -10.45 9.34
N LEU A 122 6.29 -11.41 8.41
CA LEU A 122 6.54 -11.17 6.99
C LEU A 122 5.29 -11.37 6.14
N GLN A 123 4.54 -12.45 6.40
CA GLN A 123 3.31 -12.71 5.66
C GLN A 123 2.19 -13.07 6.63
N ASP A 124 1.01 -12.56 6.33
CA ASP A 124 -0.22 -12.84 7.04
C ASP A 124 -1.35 -12.86 6.02
N THR A 125 -1.98 -14.01 5.82
CA THR A 125 -3.05 -14.17 4.83
C THR A 125 -4.44 -13.85 5.39
N VAL A 126 -4.54 -13.58 6.70
CA VAL A 126 -5.82 -13.33 7.40
C VAL A 126 -5.99 -11.86 7.79
N GLY A 127 -4.96 -11.24 8.40
CA GLY A 127 -5.01 -9.87 8.89
C GLY A 127 -5.96 -9.69 10.08
N ARG A 128 -6.20 -10.76 10.87
CA ARG A 128 -7.05 -10.72 12.06
C ARG A 128 -6.54 -11.70 13.10
N HIS A 129 -6.05 -11.15 14.22
CA HIS A 129 -5.45 -11.90 15.33
C HIS A 129 -5.77 -11.20 16.64
N ASP A 130 -5.52 -11.90 17.76
CA ASP A 130 -5.68 -11.34 19.10
C ASP A 130 -4.35 -11.33 19.88
N THR A 131 -4.20 -10.32 20.72
CA THR A 131 -3.10 -10.19 21.68
C THR A 131 -3.59 -9.68 23.04
N PHE A 132 -4.89 -9.60 23.25
CA PHE A 132 -5.49 -9.13 24.50
C PHE A 132 -5.83 -10.28 25.45
N GLY A 133 -6.30 -11.40 24.89
CA GLY A 133 -6.63 -12.60 25.66
C GLY A 133 -5.39 -13.39 26.07
N LEU A 134 -5.55 -14.18 27.12
CA LEU A 134 -4.62 -15.30 27.41
C LEU A 134 -4.92 -16.46 26.47
N ALA A 135 -3.93 -17.31 26.22
CA ALA A 135 -4.19 -18.68 25.79
C ALA A 135 -5.22 -19.30 26.75
N CYS A 136 -6.24 -19.98 26.24
CA CYS A 136 -7.33 -20.48 27.05
C CYS A 136 -6.80 -21.29 28.26
N ALA A 137 -7.43 -21.13 29.42
CA ALA A 137 -6.95 -21.69 30.68
C ALA A 137 -8.04 -22.49 31.38
N ALA A 138 -7.66 -23.43 32.24
CA ALA A 138 -8.59 -24.29 32.99
C ALA A 138 -9.68 -23.47 33.71
N LYS A 139 -9.30 -22.35 34.32
CA LYS A 139 -10.23 -21.45 35.03
C LYS A 139 -11.39 -20.95 34.16
N TYR A 140 -11.15 -20.66 32.88
CA TYR A 140 -12.15 -20.23 31.92
C TYR A 140 -13.27 -21.29 31.77
N TYR A 141 -12.87 -22.54 31.55
CA TYR A 141 -13.82 -23.64 31.40
C TYR A 141 -14.48 -24.05 32.73
N GLU A 142 -13.73 -24.06 33.85
CA GLU A 142 -14.26 -24.35 35.18
C GLU A 142 -15.35 -23.37 35.58
N ASP A 143 -15.20 -22.07 35.29
CA ASP A 143 -16.21 -21.06 35.57
C ASP A 143 -17.51 -21.27 34.78
N MET A 144 -17.43 -21.91 33.63
CA MET A 144 -18.61 -22.33 32.85
C MET A 144 -19.14 -23.72 33.24
N GLY A 145 -18.49 -24.43 34.16
CA GLY A 145 -18.93 -25.75 34.66
C GLY A 145 -18.26 -26.94 33.95
N TYR A 146 -17.29 -26.71 33.07
CA TYR A 146 -16.56 -27.77 32.32
C TYR A 146 -15.23 -28.13 33.00
N PHE A 147 -15.29 -28.84 34.11
CA PHE A 147 -14.11 -29.26 34.87
C PHE A 147 -13.30 -30.30 34.11
N GLY A 148 -11.98 -30.08 34.03
CA GLY A 148 -11.08 -30.97 33.34
C GLY A 148 -11.07 -30.86 31.81
N HIS A 149 -11.69 -29.81 31.27
CA HIS A 149 -11.63 -29.50 29.85
C HIS A 149 -10.17 -29.24 29.43
N PRO A 150 -9.69 -29.77 28.28
CA PRO A 150 -8.39 -29.40 27.73
C PRO A 150 -8.25 -27.89 27.56
N ASN A 151 -7.06 -27.36 27.72
CA ASN A 151 -6.81 -25.92 27.53
C ASN A 151 -5.39 -25.64 27.05
N CYS A 152 -5.19 -24.57 26.31
CA CYS A 152 -3.91 -24.23 25.72
C CYS A 152 -2.83 -23.91 26.76
N SER A 153 -3.21 -23.33 27.92
CA SER A 153 -2.22 -23.04 28.97
C SER A 153 -1.60 -24.29 29.57
N ASP A 154 -2.36 -25.35 29.78
CA ASP A 154 -1.82 -26.64 30.25
C ASP A 154 -1.06 -27.36 29.14
N ASN A 155 -1.51 -27.28 27.89
CA ASN A 155 -0.79 -27.78 26.72
C ASN A 155 0.58 -27.11 26.58
N PHE A 156 0.67 -25.79 26.74
CA PHE A 156 1.93 -25.05 26.77
C PHE A 156 2.84 -25.50 27.91
N ASN A 157 2.31 -25.66 29.12
CA ASN A 157 3.08 -26.17 30.25
C ASN A 157 3.69 -27.54 29.94
N HIS A 158 2.91 -28.42 29.31
CA HIS A 158 3.40 -29.76 28.94
C HIS A 158 4.51 -29.67 27.87
N ALA A 159 4.33 -28.88 26.83
CA ALA A 159 5.28 -28.77 25.72
C ALA A 159 6.57 -28.00 26.12
N LEU A 160 6.48 -27.00 27.00
CA LEU A 160 7.59 -26.11 27.35
C LEU A 160 8.43 -26.59 28.55
N THR A 161 7.86 -27.41 29.45
CA THR A 161 8.59 -27.96 30.61
C THR A 161 9.91 -28.65 30.24
N PRO A 162 10.01 -29.47 29.18
CA PRO A 162 11.26 -30.08 28.74
C PRO A 162 12.36 -29.09 28.35
N HIS A 163 11.98 -27.84 28.05
CA HIS A 163 12.90 -26.74 27.71
C HIS A 163 13.28 -25.88 28.92
N GLY A 164 12.90 -26.30 30.14
CA GLY A 164 13.25 -25.59 31.38
C GLY A 164 12.36 -24.36 31.69
N ILE A 165 11.29 -24.17 30.93
CA ILE A 165 10.33 -23.06 31.14
C ILE A 165 9.32 -23.46 32.20
N GLN A 166 9.09 -22.54 33.17
CA GLN A 166 8.25 -22.83 34.33
C GLN A 166 6.75 -22.85 34.00
N PRO A 167 6.01 -23.86 34.48
CA PRO A 167 4.56 -23.95 34.27
C PRO A 167 3.82 -22.75 34.86
N ARG A 168 2.74 -22.32 34.17
CA ARG A 168 1.86 -21.19 34.56
C ARG A 168 0.40 -21.59 34.43
N LYS A 169 -0.47 -20.91 35.21
CA LYS A 169 -1.93 -21.13 35.12
C LYS A 169 -2.58 -20.45 33.92
N GLY A 170 -1.92 -19.45 33.35
CA GLY A 170 -2.34 -18.73 32.16
C GLY A 170 -1.13 -18.18 31.43
N TRP A 171 -1.16 -18.27 30.11
CA TRP A 171 -0.10 -17.80 29.23
C TRP A 171 -0.57 -16.61 28.41
N ALA A 172 0.17 -15.49 28.48
CA ALA A 172 0.05 -14.46 27.48
C ALA A 172 0.65 -14.99 26.16
N ALA A 173 -0.05 -14.85 25.08
CA ALA A 173 0.34 -15.39 23.78
C ALA A 173 -0.09 -14.47 22.62
N ALA A 174 0.50 -14.65 21.47
CA ALA A 174 -0.06 -14.17 20.22
C ALA A 174 -1.11 -15.21 19.76
N ASN A 175 -2.38 -14.84 19.82
CA ASN A 175 -3.48 -15.74 19.49
C ASN A 175 -3.79 -15.56 18.00
N PHE A 176 -3.11 -16.36 17.16
CA PHE A 176 -3.28 -16.30 15.71
C PHE A 176 -4.67 -16.79 15.30
N PHE A 177 -5.22 -16.13 14.28
CA PHE A 177 -6.53 -16.39 13.68
C PHE A 177 -7.72 -16.07 14.59
N PHE A 178 -7.48 -15.77 15.86
CA PHE A 178 -8.55 -15.45 16.80
C PHE A 178 -9.17 -14.08 16.50
N ASN A 179 -10.48 -14.06 16.27
CA ASN A 179 -11.23 -12.86 15.94
C ASN A 179 -11.81 -12.22 17.20
N THR A 180 -11.12 -11.21 17.71
CA THR A 180 -11.58 -10.41 18.85
C THR A 180 -11.65 -8.93 18.51
N GLY A 181 -12.34 -8.18 19.33
CA GLY A 181 -12.41 -6.74 19.23
C GLY A 181 -12.92 -6.11 20.53
N ILE A 182 -12.85 -4.79 20.58
CA ILE A 182 -13.42 -3.97 21.65
C ILE A 182 -14.46 -3.08 21.00
N ASP A 183 -15.70 -3.14 21.50
CA ASP A 183 -16.78 -2.32 20.97
C ASP A 183 -16.76 -0.88 21.54
N ASP A 184 -17.67 -0.03 21.07
CA ASP A 184 -17.81 1.37 21.51
C ASP A 184 -18.15 1.52 23.00
N HIS A 185 -18.56 0.43 23.67
CA HIS A 185 -18.84 0.36 25.10
C HIS A 185 -17.68 -0.22 25.92
N ASN A 186 -16.51 -0.44 25.30
CA ASN A 186 -15.33 -1.09 25.89
C ASN A 186 -15.58 -2.56 26.30
N ILE A 187 -16.51 -3.24 25.64
CA ILE A 187 -16.74 -4.67 25.84
C ILE A 187 -15.83 -5.44 24.90
N LEU A 188 -15.03 -6.35 25.48
CA LEU A 188 -14.25 -7.30 24.71
C LEU A 188 -15.20 -8.39 24.19
N PHE A 189 -15.21 -8.60 22.88
CA PHE A 189 -15.98 -9.66 22.24
C PHE A 189 -15.10 -10.60 21.45
N SER A 190 -15.56 -11.83 21.22
CA SER A 190 -14.99 -12.77 20.26
C SER A 190 -16.07 -13.23 19.30
N ASP A 191 -15.66 -13.50 18.07
CA ASP A 191 -16.52 -14.01 17.00
C ASP A 191 -15.76 -15.09 16.21
N GLU A 192 -16.42 -15.69 15.23
CA GLU A 192 -15.80 -16.71 14.40
C GLU A 192 -14.54 -16.20 13.71
N PRO A 193 -13.47 -17.03 13.67
CA PRO A 193 -12.28 -16.69 12.95
C PRO A 193 -12.53 -16.42 11.46
N TRP A 194 -11.75 -15.51 10.89
CA TRP A 194 -11.83 -15.18 9.46
C TRP A 194 -10.91 -16.05 8.59
N SER A 195 -10.10 -16.90 9.22
CA SER A 195 -9.21 -17.80 8.51
C SER A 195 -9.98 -18.82 7.68
N ARG A 196 -9.45 -19.11 6.51
CA ARG A 196 -9.94 -20.10 5.56
C ARG A 196 -8.94 -21.28 5.51
N PRO A 197 -9.33 -22.43 4.97
CA PRO A 197 -8.40 -23.58 4.84
C PRO A 197 -7.09 -23.17 4.17
N GLY A 198 -5.97 -23.46 4.83
CA GLY A 198 -4.63 -23.16 4.35
C GLY A 198 -4.11 -21.75 4.62
N ASP A 199 -4.88 -20.88 5.28
CA ASP A 199 -4.40 -19.56 5.72
C ASP A 199 -3.25 -19.69 6.72
N TYR A 200 -2.33 -18.71 6.73
CA TYR A 200 -1.12 -18.79 7.55
C TYR A 200 -0.57 -17.44 7.98
N VAL A 201 0.29 -17.49 8.98
CA VAL A 201 1.21 -16.41 9.37
C VAL A 201 2.64 -16.91 9.18
N LEU A 202 3.48 -16.14 8.46
CA LEU A 202 4.91 -16.38 8.27
C LEU A 202 5.71 -15.32 9.04
N MET A 203 6.61 -15.77 9.89
CA MET A 203 7.46 -14.93 10.72
C MET A 203 8.94 -15.26 10.50
N GLN A 204 9.83 -14.28 10.70
CA GLN A 204 11.27 -14.52 10.79
C GLN A 204 11.73 -14.47 12.24
N ALA A 205 12.53 -15.44 12.66
CA ALA A 205 13.19 -15.44 13.95
C ALA A 205 14.37 -14.46 13.95
N LEU A 206 14.39 -13.50 14.87
CA LEU A 206 15.46 -12.50 14.99
C LEU A 206 16.58 -12.91 15.95
N THR A 207 16.35 -13.94 16.75
CA THR A 207 17.32 -14.60 17.63
C THR A 207 17.05 -16.10 17.63
N ASP A 208 17.92 -16.90 18.29
CA ASP A 208 17.63 -18.33 18.50
C ASP A 208 16.46 -18.48 19.48
N LEU A 209 15.45 -19.25 19.10
CA LEU A 209 14.18 -19.34 19.82
C LEU A 209 13.80 -20.76 20.22
N VAL A 210 13.14 -20.86 21.38
CA VAL A 210 12.25 -21.96 21.73
C VAL A 210 10.82 -21.46 21.47
N CYS A 211 10.15 -22.04 20.49
CA CYS A 211 8.79 -21.69 20.10
C CYS A 211 7.80 -22.74 20.56
N VAL A 212 6.55 -22.36 20.78
CA VAL A 212 5.41 -23.26 20.99
C VAL A 212 4.20 -22.74 20.23
N SER A 213 3.45 -23.66 19.62
CA SER A 213 2.19 -23.37 18.93
C SER A 213 1.14 -24.39 19.38
N SER A 214 -0.10 -23.96 19.61
CA SER A 214 -1.22 -24.82 19.96
C SER A 214 -2.23 -24.95 18.82
N ALA A 215 -3.02 -26.02 18.85
CA ALA A 215 -4.32 -26.11 18.22
C ALA A 215 -5.34 -26.04 19.35
N CYS A 216 -6.10 -24.95 19.42
CA CYS A 216 -6.90 -24.57 20.59
C CYS A 216 -8.07 -25.54 20.81
N PRO A 217 -8.29 -26.04 22.04
CA PRO A 217 -9.36 -27.00 22.33
C PRO A 217 -10.74 -26.38 22.56
N ASP A 218 -10.92 -25.06 22.39
CA ASP A 218 -12.19 -24.40 22.71
C ASP A 218 -13.29 -24.83 21.73
N ASP A 219 -14.19 -25.68 22.19
CA ASP A 219 -15.41 -26.11 21.52
C ASP A 219 -16.69 -25.49 22.13
N THR A 220 -16.52 -24.57 23.09
CA THR A 220 -17.59 -23.97 23.87
C THR A 220 -17.96 -22.55 23.42
N SER A 221 -17.15 -21.97 22.54
CA SER A 221 -17.31 -20.58 22.06
C SER A 221 -17.08 -20.47 20.55
N PRO A 222 -17.34 -19.30 19.93
CA PRO A 222 -17.04 -19.09 18.51
C PRO A 222 -15.55 -19.09 18.16
N ALA A 223 -14.64 -19.12 19.14
CA ALA A 223 -13.19 -19.00 18.92
C ALA A 223 -12.61 -19.99 17.91
N ASN A 224 -13.13 -21.22 17.85
CA ASN A 224 -12.79 -22.26 16.86
C ASN A 224 -14.02 -22.70 16.06
N ALA A 225 -15.00 -21.81 15.93
CA ALA A 225 -16.27 -22.17 15.30
C ALA A 225 -16.90 -23.44 15.91
N TRP A 226 -16.71 -23.66 17.22
CA TRP A 226 -17.17 -24.82 18.02
C TRP A 226 -16.61 -26.18 17.56
N ASN A 227 -15.56 -26.20 16.75
CA ASN A 227 -15.01 -27.45 16.22
C ASN A 227 -13.48 -27.37 16.09
N PRO A 228 -12.73 -27.75 17.16
CA PRO A 228 -11.28 -27.76 17.11
C PRO A 228 -10.71 -28.65 15.98
N THR A 229 -9.73 -28.12 15.28
CA THR A 229 -9.01 -28.80 14.19
C THR A 229 -7.50 -28.75 14.40
N ASP A 230 -6.73 -29.25 13.46
CA ASP A 230 -5.27 -29.26 13.55
C ASP A 230 -4.68 -27.94 13.08
N ILE A 231 -3.54 -27.58 13.67
CA ILE A 231 -2.62 -26.56 13.18
C ILE A 231 -1.38 -27.25 12.57
N HIS A 232 -0.76 -26.62 11.58
CA HIS A 232 0.48 -27.12 11.00
C HIS A 232 1.58 -26.05 11.07
N VAL A 233 2.79 -26.48 11.42
CA VAL A 233 3.95 -25.58 11.55
C VAL A 233 5.05 -26.02 10.61
N ARG A 234 5.57 -25.07 9.81
CA ARG A 234 6.77 -25.27 9.01
C ARG A 234 7.86 -24.30 9.40
N VAL A 235 9.10 -24.77 9.43
CA VAL A 235 10.28 -23.92 9.62
C VAL A 235 11.17 -24.01 8.39
N TYR A 236 11.48 -22.85 7.80
CA TYR A 236 12.32 -22.77 6.60
C TYR A 236 13.71 -22.24 6.94
N PRO A 237 14.76 -22.72 6.24
CA PRO A 237 16.12 -22.22 6.42
C PRO A 237 16.24 -20.72 6.15
N GLY A 238 17.14 -20.04 6.89
CA GLY A 238 17.40 -18.60 6.73
C GLY A 238 18.06 -18.20 5.40
N SER A 239 18.42 -19.15 4.55
CA SER A 239 18.87 -18.89 3.16
C SER A 239 17.74 -18.49 2.22
N ASN A 240 16.49 -18.71 2.62
CA ASN A 240 15.32 -18.28 1.85
C ASN A 240 15.08 -16.76 1.99
N SER A 241 14.29 -16.23 1.08
CA SER A 241 13.84 -14.84 1.11
C SER A 241 12.36 -14.78 0.76
N PHE A 242 11.58 -14.11 1.58
CA PHE A 242 10.13 -13.97 1.39
C PHE A 242 9.75 -12.48 1.37
N THR A 243 8.89 -12.11 0.42
CA THR A 243 8.37 -10.75 0.32
C THR A 243 7.38 -10.49 1.46
N LYS A 244 7.44 -9.30 2.07
CA LYS A 244 6.46 -8.88 3.07
C LYS A 244 5.10 -8.66 2.41
N ALA A 245 4.07 -9.35 2.90
CA ALA A 245 2.71 -9.30 2.38
C ALA A 245 1.68 -9.56 3.49
N ILE A 246 0.82 -8.58 3.76
CA ILE A 246 -0.17 -8.65 4.83
C ILE A 246 -1.56 -8.49 4.24
N ALA A 247 -2.46 -9.41 4.58
CA ALA A 247 -3.86 -9.36 4.15
C ALA A 247 -4.65 -8.31 4.91
N THR A 248 -5.61 -7.72 4.22
CA THR A 248 -6.67 -6.91 4.81
C THR A 248 -8.00 -7.43 4.31
N ARG A 249 -8.95 -7.66 5.23
CA ARG A 249 -10.34 -8.00 4.94
C ARG A 249 -11.26 -6.99 5.60
N MET A 250 -12.29 -6.54 4.89
CA MET A 250 -13.30 -5.64 5.44
C MET A 250 -14.45 -6.38 6.13
N THR A 251 -14.71 -7.62 5.69
CA THR A 251 -15.76 -8.50 6.20
C THR A 251 -15.30 -9.95 6.17
N PRO A 252 -15.91 -10.86 6.95
CA PRO A 252 -15.57 -12.30 6.92
C PRO A 252 -15.69 -12.95 5.54
N ASP A 253 -16.65 -12.48 4.74
CA ASP A 253 -16.95 -13.04 3.42
C ASP A 253 -16.07 -12.46 2.31
N ALA A 254 -15.41 -11.33 2.55
CA ALA A 254 -14.54 -10.71 1.56
C ALA A 254 -13.29 -11.56 1.29
N ASP A 255 -12.81 -11.53 0.05
CA ASP A 255 -11.50 -12.09 -0.24
C ASP A 255 -10.40 -11.26 0.43
N ALA A 256 -9.35 -11.93 0.88
CA ALA A 256 -8.20 -11.26 1.45
C ALA A 256 -7.52 -10.38 0.39
N LYS A 257 -7.44 -9.08 0.66
CA LYS A 257 -6.67 -8.15 -0.15
C LYS A 257 -5.24 -8.14 0.36
N MET A 258 -4.33 -8.82 -0.36
CA MET A 258 -2.92 -8.83 0.00
C MET A 258 -2.28 -7.50 -0.34
N THR A 259 -1.61 -6.89 0.63
CA THR A 259 -0.80 -5.68 0.47
C THR A 259 0.66 -6.05 0.68
N GLN A 260 1.49 -5.73 -0.33
CA GLN A 260 2.90 -6.13 -0.38
C GLN A 260 3.82 -4.95 -0.05
N GLY A 261 5.03 -5.25 0.40
CA GLY A 261 6.14 -4.30 0.37
C GLY A 261 6.66 -4.14 -1.06
N THR A 262 7.05 -2.92 -1.45
CA THR A 262 7.82 -2.71 -2.67
C THR A 262 9.24 -3.27 -2.49
N ALA A 263 10.03 -3.31 -3.55
CA ALA A 263 11.44 -3.71 -3.43
C ALA A 263 12.28 -2.71 -2.60
N PHE A 264 11.80 -1.47 -2.41
CA PHE A 264 12.41 -0.47 -1.55
C PHE A 264 11.91 -0.53 -0.10
N HIS A 265 10.86 -1.30 0.17
CA HIS A 265 10.22 -1.38 1.47
C HIS A 265 11.20 -1.65 2.64
N PRO A 266 12.21 -2.53 2.52
CA PRO A 266 13.17 -2.74 3.62
C PRO A 266 13.95 -1.48 4.04
N ARG A 267 14.08 -0.49 3.16
CA ARG A 267 14.71 0.80 3.49
C ARG A 267 13.72 1.79 4.08
N THR A 268 12.52 1.85 3.53
CA THR A 268 11.48 2.76 4.03
C THR A 268 10.95 2.32 5.39
N GLU A 269 10.78 1.01 5.62
CA GLU A 269 10.31 0.48 6.91
C GLU A 269 11.29 0.69 8.06
N ALA A 270 12.59 0.78 7.77
CA ALA A 270 13.61 1.12 8.76
C ALA A 270 13.52 2.58 9.24
N LEU A 271 12.83 3.45 8.50
CA LEU A 271 12.74 4.88 8.76
C LEU A 271 11.39 5.31 9.34
N THR A 272 10.32 4.54 9.12
CA THR A 272 8.98 4.89 9.60
C THR A 272 8.12 3.66 9.89
N ARG A 273 7.07 3.85 10.70
CA ARG A 273 5.96 2.90 10.88
C ARG A 273 4.66 3.40 10.26
N ASN A 274 4.67 4.60 9.68
CA ASN A 274 3.48 5.25 9.13
C ASN A 274 3.31 4.83 7.67
N PHE A 275 2.54 3.80 7.44
CA PHE A 275 2.24 3.26 6.12
C PHE A 275 0.75 3.31 5.84
N THR A 276 0.42 3.42 4.56
CA THR A 276 -0.92 3.18 4.03
C THR A 276 -0.85 2.22 2.86
N GLU A 277 -1.96 1.52 2.63
CA GLU A 277 -2.12 0.73 1.43
C GLU A 277 -2.35 1.64 0.23
N TYR A 278 -1.57 1.46 -0.82
CA TYR A 278 -1.74 2.14 -2.09
C TYR A 278 -1.59 1.15 -3.24
N ARG A 279 -2.71 0.80 -3.87
CA ARG A 279 -2.75 -0.08 -5.06
C ARG A 279 -2.06 -1.44 -4.86
N GLY A 280 -2.27 -2.04 -3.70
CA GLY A 280 -1.70 -3.34 -3.33
C GLY A 280 -0.30 -3.29 -2.74
N TYR A 281 0.24 -2.10 -2.47
CA TYR A 281 1.56 -1.92 -1.85
C TYR A 281 1.51 -1.03 -0.62
N TRP A 282 2.42 -1.26 0.33
CA TRP A 282 2.65 -0.38 1.46
C TRP A 282 3.53 0.79 1.07
N LEU A 283 3.02 2.01 1.17
CA LEU A 283 3.78 3.24 0.99
C LEU A 283 3.79 4.08 2.27
N PRO A 284 4.92 4.74 2.60
CA PRO A 284 4.99 5.66 3.73
C PRO A 284 4.07 6.87 3.54
N THR A 285 3.27 7.21 4.56
CA THR A 285 2.51 8.46 4.58
C THR A 285 3.41 9.64 4.97
N CYS A 286 4.26 9.43 5.98
CA CYS A 286 5.30 10.38 6.40
C CYS A 286 6.41 9.67 7.17
N TYR A 287 7.55 10.34 7.35
CA TYR A 287 8.69 9.82 8.11
C TYR A 287 8.78 10.48 9.49
N ARG A 288 8.86 9.66 10.54
CA ARG A 288 8.69 10.06 11.94
C ARG A 288 9.58 11.21 12.42
N ASN A 289 10.83 11.22 11.96
CA ASN A 289 11.82 12.19 12.46
C ASN A 289 11.67 13.55 11.78
N ASN A 290 11.03 13.59 10.60
CA ASN A 290 10.97 14.79 9.77
C ASN A 290 9.57 15.40 9.81
N GLY A 291 8.55 14.58 9.58
CA GLY A 291 7.17 15.03 9.37
C GLY A 291 6.96 15.67 8.00
N PRO A 292 5.70 15.77 7.53
CA PRO A 292 5.39 16.18 6.16
C PRO A 292 5.84 17.60 5.81
N ILE A 293 5.95 18.51 6.78
CA ILE A 293 6.37 19.90 6.53
C ILE A 293 7.89 19.97 6.22
N GLU A 294 8.72 19.24 6.95
CA GLU A 294 10.16 19.21 6.67
C GLU A 294 10.47 18.47 5.37
N GLU A 295 9.75 17.38 5.09
CA GLU A 295 9.81 16.66 3.82
C GLU A 295 9.43 17.56 2.65
N TYR A 296 8.37 18.34 2.80
CA TYR A 296 7.93 19.35 1.85
C TYR A 296 9.03 20.37 1.54
N TYR A 297 9.64 20.98 2.58
CA TYR A 297 10.70 21.96 2.37
C TYR A 297 11.97 21.34 1.77
N ALA A 298 12.28 20.08 2.12
CA ALA A 298 13.39 19.38 1.47
C ALA A 298 13.16 19.24 -0.04
N CYS A 299 11.92 18.95 -0.48
CA CYS A 299 11.55 18.92 -1.89
C CYS A 299 11.73 20.29 -2.57
N ARG A 300 11.35 21.39 -1.92
CA ARG A 300 11.42 22.74 -2.47
C ARG A 300 12.83 23.32 -2.51
N GLU A 301 13.67 23.02 -1.55
CA GLU A 301 14.95 23.68 -1.32
C GLU A 301 16.19 22.80 -1.54
N LYS A 302 16.03 21.47 -1.41
CA LYS A 302 17.12 20.49 -1.44
C LYS A 302 16.84 19.38 -2.43
N ALA A 303 16.63 18.18 -1.92
CA ALA A 303 16.18 17.00 -2.69
C ALA A 303 15.43 16.02 -1.80
N ILE A 304 14.56 15.25 -2.41
CA ILE A 304 13.86 14.12 -1.78
C ILE A 304 13.99 12.85 -2.61
N VAL A 305 13.77 11.73 -1.95
CA VAL A 305 13.52 10.43 -2.57
C VAL A 305 12.17 9.88 -2.10
N THR A 306 11.34 9.43 -3.06
CA THR A 306 10.03 8.84 -2.78
C THR A 306 9.79 7.61 -3.65
N ASP A 307 9.13 6.62 -3.09
CA ASP A 307 8.82 5.36 -3.78
C ASP A 307 7.54 5.50 -4.61
N LEU A 308 7.65 5.26 -5.91
CA LEU A 308 6.55 5.29 -6.88
C LEU A 308 6.31 3.91 -7.53
N SER A 309 6.88 2.85 -6.96
CA SER A 309 6.78 1.49 -7.51
C SER A 309 5.35 0.98 -7.73
N PRO A 310 4.32 1.38 -6.97
CA PRO A 310 2.94 0.94 -7.21
C PRO A 310 2.30 1.44 -8.49
N LEU A 311 2.86 2.45 -9.17
CA LEU A 311 2.36 2.86 -10.49
C LEU A 311 2.37 1.67 -11.45
N ARG A 312 1.29 1.50 -12.20
CA ARG A 312 1.15 0.38 -13.13
C ARG A 312 1.97 0.59 -14.39
N LYS A 313 2.70 -0.42 -14.81
CA LYS A 313 3.59 -0.39 -15.98
C LYS A 313 3.16 -1.46 -16.96
N PHE A 314 2.87 -1.04 -18.19
CA PHE A 314 2.48 -1.94 -19.27
C PHE A 314 3.44 -1.79 -20.44
N GLU A 315 4.12 -2.88 -20.78
CA GLU A 315 4.92 -2.99 -21.99
C GLU A 315 4.00 -3.29 -23.17
N VAL A 316 4.08 -2.48 -24.23
CA VAL A 316 3.28 -2.60 -25.44
C VAL A 316 4.23 -2.79 -26.61
N LEU A 317 4.30 -4.01 -27.11
CA LEU A 317 5.27 -4.43 -28.13
C LEU A 317 4.59 -5.04 -29.34
N GLY A 318 5.14 -4.78 -30.51
CA GLY A 318 4.69 -5.41 -31.75
C GLY A 318 4.50 -4.41 -32.89
N PRO A 319 4.35 -4.91 -34.12
CA PRO A 319 4.28 -4.06 -35.29
C PRO A 319 3.14 -3.03 -35.28
N ASP A 320 2.06 -3.31 -34.56
CA ASP A 320 0.92 -2.41 -34.43
C ASP A 320 0.88 -1.66 -33.08
N ALA A 321 1.96 -1.68 -32.29
CA ALA A 321 2.02 -1.04 -30.98
C ALA A 321 1.79 0.48 -31.07
N GLU A 322 2.39 1.16 -32.07
CA GLU A 322 2.16 2.58 -32.30
C GLU A 322 0.70 2.86 -32.66
N ALA A 323 0.08 2.01 -33.49
CA ALA A 323 -1.32 2.17 -33.88
C ALA A 323 -2.26 1.99 -32.70
N LEU A 324 -2.01 1.01 -31.83
CA LEU A 324 -2.79 0.80 -30.60
C LEU A 324 -2.69 2.00 -29.66
N MET A 325 -1.47 2.47 -29.37
CA MET A 325 -1.27 3.62 -28.49
C MET A 325 -1.82 4.92 -29.10
N GLN A 326 -1.75 5.06 -30.44
CA GLN A 326 -2.36 6.19 -31.14
C GLN A 326 -3.90 6.17 -31.04
N TRP A 327 -4.50 4.98 -31.01
CA TRP A 327 -5.94 4.78 -30.87
C TRP A 327 -6.44 5.00 -29.44
N THR A 328 -5.73 4.48 -28.45
CA THR A 328 -6.21 4.45 -27.05
C THR A 328 -5.89 5.71 -26.26
N LEU A 329 -4.88 6.49 -26.66
CA LEU A 329 -4.45 7.71 -25.96
C LEU A 329 -4.90 8.97 -26.69
N THR A 330 -5.13 10.05 -25.94
CA THR A 330 -5.52 11.35 -26.53
C THR A 330 -4.39 12.04 -27.25
N ARG A 331 -3.11 11.85 -26.82
CA ARG A 331 -1.91 12.47 -27.46
C ARG A 331 -1.60 11.87 -28.83
N ASN A 332 -0.92 12.66 -29.66
CA ASN A 332 -0.43 12.19 -30.94
C ASN A 332 0.87 11.41 -30.75
N VAL A 333 0.75 10.09 -30.64
CA VAL A 333 1.85 9.15 -30.37
C VAL A 333 2.83 9.07 -31.55
N ARG A 334 2.37 9.27 -32.79
CA ARG A 334 3.23 9.26 -33.98
C ARG A 334 4.29 10.36 -33.99
N LYS A 335 4.07 11.44 -33.21
CA LYS A 335 5.05 12.52 -33.05
C LYS A 335 6.06 12.26 -31.92
N LEU A 336 5.91 11.17 -31.19
CA LEU A 336 6.80 10.81 -30.09
C LEU A 336 8.05 10.12 -30.65
N ALA A 337 9.22 10.69 -30.46
CA ALA A 337 10.49 10.05 -30.84
C ALA A 337 10.95 9.01 -29.81
N VAL A 338 11.78 8.06 -30.22
CA VAL A 338 12.46 7.15 -29.30
C VAL A 338 13.27 7.96 -28.28
N GLY A 339 13.24 7.59 -27.01
CA GLY A 339 13.85 8.34 -25.90
C GLY A 339 12.97 9.47 -25.34
N GLN A 340 11.78 9.66 -25.88
CA GLN A 340 10.81 10.65 -25.36
C GLN A 340 9.75 10.02 -24.46
N VAL A 341 9.22 10.86 -23.57
CA VAL A 341 8.07 10.61 -22.71
C VAL A 341 6.97 11.62 -23.07
N VAL A 342 5.72 11.24 -22.97
CA VAL A 342 4.59 12.16 -23.10
C VAL A 342 3.52 11.84 -22.09
N TYR A 343 2.99 12.88 -21.45
CA TYR A 343 1.82 12.76 -20.59
C TYR A 343 0.54 12.79 -21.42
N SER A 344 -0.37 11.87 -21.16
CA SER A 344 -1.62 11.69 -21.92
C SER A 344 -2.76 11.28 -21.02
N ALA A 345 -3.99 11.54 -21.44
CA ALA A 345 -5.19 10.92 -20.91
C ALA A 345 -5.54 9.66 -21.73
N MET A 346 -6.17 8.70 -21.06
CA MET A 346 -6.88 7.56 -21.63
C MET A 346 -8.36 7.75 -21.32
N CYS A 347 -9.23 7.69 -22.34
CA CYS A 347 -10.63 8.03 -22.18
C CYS A 347 -11.53 6.87 -22.62
N TYR A 348 -12.73 6.84 -22.04
CA TYR A 348 -13.85 6.03 -22.54
C TYR A 348 -14.48 6.63 -23.81
N PRO A 349 -15.28 5.88 -24.58
CA PRO A 349 -15.99 6.40 -25.75
C PRO A 349 -16.90 7.60 -25.44
N HIS A 350 -17.45 7.69 -24.24
CA HIS A 350 -18.27 8.82 -23.80
C HIS A 350 -17.45 10.06 -23.37
N GLY A 351 -16.12 10.03 -23.52
CA GLY A 351 -15.21 11.15 -23.27
C GLY A 351 -14.77 11.33 -21.82
N GLY A 352 -15.30 10.55 -20.87
CA GLY A 352 -14.81 10.53 -19.49
C GLY A 352 -13.42 9.88 -19.41
N MET A 353 -12.62 10.29 -18.45
CA MET A 353 -11.26 9.77 -18.26
C MET A 353 -11.30 8.41 -17.59
N MET A 354 -10.59 7.46 -18.17
CA MET A 354 -10.32 6.16 -17.56
C MET A 354 -9.09 6.24 -16.66
N ASP A 355 -8.05 6.88 -17.16
CA ASP A 355 -6.76 7.04 -16.49
C ASP A 355 -5.99 8.21 -17.08
N ASP A 356 -4.96 8.65 -16.38
CA ASP A 356 -3.92 9.52 -16.88
C ASP A 356 -2.55 8.87 -16.67
N GLY A 357 -1.57 9.27 -17.44
CA GLY A 357 -0.25 8.66 -17.30
C GLY A 357 0.77 9.16 -18.28
N THR A 358 1.93 8.50 -18.25
CA THR A 358 3.03 8.79 -19.14
C THR A 358 3.29 7.64 -20.10
N LEU A 359 3.47 7.96 -21.37
CA LEU A 359 3.89 7.02 -22.40
C LEU A 359 5.35 7.26 -22.74
N LEU A 360 6.18 6.24 -22.58
CA LEU A 360 7.58 6.21 -22.99
C LEU A 360 7.70 5.48 -24.32
N ARG A 361 8.43 6.04 -25.29
CA ARG A 361 8.80 5.32 -26.52
C ARG A 361 10.21 4.76 -26.38
N LEU A 362 10.29 3.46 -26.07
CA LEU A 362 11.54 2.75 -25.84
C LEU A 362 12.22 2.33 -27.16
N GLY A 363 11.44 2.11 -28.21
CA GLY A 363 11.90 1.70 -29.52
C GLY A 363 10.86 2.01 -30.59
N LYS A 364 11.12 1.61 -31.83
CA LYS A 364 10.20 1.82 -32.95
C LYS A 364 8.81 1.23 -32.65
N ASP A 365 8.79 -0.03 -32.23
CA ASP A 365 7.59 -0.83 -31.99
C ASP A 365 7.51 -1.27 -30.52
N ASN A 366 8.07 -0.46 -29.61
CA ASN A 366 8.17 -0.74 -28.18
C ASN A 366 7.84 0.51 -27.37
N PHE A 367 6.76 0.41 -26.58
CA PHE A 367 6.25 1.48 -25.73
C PHE A 367 6.03 0.97 -24.31
N ARG A 368 6.12 1.87 -23.34
CA ARG A 368 5.72 1.62 -21.95
C ARG A 368 4.70 2.66 -21.53
N TRP A 369 3.53 2.19 -21.12
CA TRP A 369 2.51 3.01 -20.47
C TRP A 369 2.67 2.91 -18.96
N ILE A 370 2.76 4.06 -18.30
CA ILE A 370 2.76 4.18 -16.86
C ILE A 370 1.45 4.86 -16.48
N GLY A 371 0.57 4.12 -15.85
CA GLY A 371 -0.75 4.59 -15.44
C GLY A 371 -1.04 4.34 -13.98
N GLY A 372 -2.26 4.64 -13.60
CA GLY A 372 -2.74 4.51 -12.23
C GLY A 372 -3.38 3.17 -11.91
N ASP A 373 -3.94 2.45 -12.88
CA ASP A 373 -4.79 1.30 -12.62
C ASP A 373 -4.48 0.10 -13.52
N ASP A 374 -4.71 -1.12 -13.01
CA ASP A 374 -4.51 -2.36 -13.76
C ASP A 374 -5.50 -2.49 -14.94
N TYR A 375 -6.66 -1.85 -14.85
CA TYR A 375 -7.65 -1.86 -15.91
C TYR A 375 -7.13 -1.26 -17.22
N GLY A 376 -6.19 -0.30 -17.14
CA GLY A 376 -5.53 0.23 -18.34
C GLY A 376 -4.89 -0.86 -19.20
N GLY A 377 -4.27 -1.88 -18.58
CA GLY A 377 -3.70 -3.04 -19.29
C GLY A 377 -4.75 -3.98 -19.87
N VAL A 378 -5.85 -4.17 -19.17
CA VAL A 378 -7.02 -4.94 -19.67
C VAL A 378 -7.58 -4.25 -20.90
N TRP A 379 -7.86 -2.96 -20.80
CA TRP A 379 -8.36 -2.13 -21.88
C TRP A 379 -7.47 -2.17 -23.13
N LEU A 380 -6.16 -2.03 -22.98
CA LEU A 380 -5.22 -2.11 -24.09
C LEU A 380 -5.27 -3.47 -24.81
N ARG A 381 -5.41 -4.58 -24.07
CA ARG A 381 -5.53 -5.93 -24.65
C ARG A 381 -6.87 -6.12 -25.37
N GLU A 382 -7.96 -5.63 -24.80
CA GLU A 382 -9.30 -5.71 -25.42
C GLU A 382 -9.37 -4.90 -26.72
N GLU A 383 -8.86 -3.67 -26.72
CA GLU A 383 -8.81 -2.84 -27.91
C GLU A 383 -7.89 -3.43 -29.02
N ALA A 384 -6.73 -3.97 -28.64
CA ALA A 384 -5.85 -4.66 -29.58
C ALA A 384 -6.57 -5.85 -30.25
N LYS A 385 -7.28 -6.67 -29.44
CA LYS A 385 -8.07 -7.80 -29.92
C LYS A 385 -9.21 -7.35 -30.84
N ARG A 386 -9.97 -6.34 -30.42
CA ARG A 386 -11.12 -5.79 -31.18
C ARG A 386 -10.70 -5.26 -32.54
N LEU A 387 -9.52 -4.63 -32.62
CA LEU A 387 -8.98 -4.05 -33.85
C LEU A 387 -8.14 -5.04 -34.69
N GLY A 388 -7.91 -6.24 -34.20
CA GLY A 388 -7.09 -7.25 -34.86
C GLY A 388 -5.61 -6.87 -34.93
N TYR A 389 -5.10 -6.05 -34.02
CA TYR A 389 -3.72 -5.59 -33.99
C TYR A 389 -2.77 -6.67 -33.46
N LYS A 390 -1.60 -6.77 -34.08
CA LYS A 390 -0.52 -7.67 -33.70
C LYS A 390 0.34 -6.99 -32.63
N VAL A 391 -0.13 -7.02 -31.42
CA VAL A 391 0.48 -6.37 -30.25
C VAL A 391 0.49 -7.33 -29.08
N TRP A 392 1.55 -7.25 -28.30
CA TRP A 392 1.67 -7.92 -27.02
C TRP A 392 1.69 -6.89 -25.90
N VAL A 393 0.74 -7.00 -24.96
CA VAL A 393 0.59 -6.11 -23.80
C VAL A 393 0.84 -6.92 -22.53
N LYS A 394 1.94 -6.61 -21.83
CA LYS A 394 2.35 -7.28 -20.59
C LYS A 394 2.48 -6.28 -19.46
N SER A 395 1.96 -6.63 -18.27
CA SER A 395 2.30 -5.91 -17.05
C SER A 395 3.76 -6.18 -16.66
N SER A 396 4.49 -5.14 -16.36
CA SER A 396 5.85 -5.19 -15.82
C SER A 396 5.94 -4.53 -14.43
N THR A 397 4.82 -4.27 -13.78
CA THR A 397 4.73 -3.60 -12.47
C THR A 397 5.64 -4.25 -11.44
N ASP A 398 5.56 -5.58 -11.29
CA ASP A 398 6.36 -6.33 -10.31
C ASP A 398 7.81 -6.62 -10.75
N GLN A 399 8.16 -6.27 -11.99
CA GLN A 399 9.51 -6.48 -12.56
C GLN A 399 10.30 -5.20 -12.74
N LEU A 400 9.65 -4.05 -12.56
CA LEU A 400 10.26 -2.75 -12.73
C LEU A 400 9.76 -1.81 -11.63
N HIS A 401 10.58 -1.57 -10.64
CA HIS A 401 10.30 -0.64 -9.56
C HIS A 401 10.97 0.71 -9.82
N ASN A 402 10.42 1.78 -9.25
CA ASN A 402 10.98 3.12 -9.43
C ASN A 402 10.85 3.98 -8.20
N ILE A 403 11.87 4.80 -7.99
CA ILE A 403 11.89 5.89 -7.03
C ILE A 403 12.07 7.21 -7.75
N ALA A 404 11.46 8.26 -7.21
CA ALA A 404 11.64 9.61 -7.72
C ALA A 404 12.66 10.36 -6.84
N VAL A 405 13.66 10.97 -7.47
CA VAL A 405 14.61 11.89 -6.86
C VAL A 405 14.28 13.28 -7.36
N GLN A 406 13.70 14.11 -6.48
CA GLN A 406 13.09 15.39 -6.86
C GLN A 406 13.67 16.52 -6.01
N GLY A 407 13.64 17.74 -6.54
CA GLY A 407 14.15 18.95 -5.90
C GLY A 407 15.36 19.53 -6.62
N PRO A 408 15.75 20.78 -6.31
CA PRO A 408 16.81 21.52 -7.04
C PRO A 408 18.18 20.83 -7.02
N LYS A 409 18.46 19.97 -6.04
CA LYS A 409 19.72 19.22 -5.92
C LYS A 409 19.69 17.82 -6.56
N SER A 410 18.58 17.39 -7.11
CA SER A 410 18.40 16.04 -7.65
C SER A 410 19.40 15.70 -8.77
N ARG A 411 19.70 16.64 -9.67
CA ARG A 411 20.67 16.44 -10.76
C ARG A 411 22.09 16.28 -10.23
N GLU A 412 22.49 17.09 -9.24
CA GLU A 412 23.82 17.03 -8.62
C GLU A 412 24.05 15.65 -8.00
N ILE A 413 23.07 15.15 -7.23
CA ILE A 413 23.13 13.84 -6.59
C ILE A 413 23.29 12.72 -7.63
N LEU A 414 22.44 12.69 -8.64
CA LEU A 414 22.45 11.63 -9.64
C LEU A 414 23.69 11.69 -10.53
N LYS A 415 24.26 12.87 -10.77
CA LYS A 415 25.51 13.04 -11.53
C LYS A 415 26.71 12.35 -10.85
N GLU A 416 26.74 12.27 -9.53
CA GLU A 416 27.84 11.66 -8.78
C GLU A 416 27.89 10.13 -8.94
N ILE A 417 26.75 9.49 -9.19
CA ILE A 417 26.62 8.04 -9.17
C ILE A 417 26.25 7.41 -10.53
N LEU A 418 25.88 8.23 -11.51
CA LEU A 418 25.39 7.74 -12.79
C LEU A 418 26.49 7.68 -13.84
N TRP A 419 26.66 6.52 -14.45
CA TRP A 419 27.40 6.31 -15.68
C TRP A 419 26.43 6.11 -16.86
N THR A 420 26.67 6.80 -17.97
CA THR A 420 25.93 6.60 -19.23
C THR A 420 26.88 6.24 -20.35
N PRO A 421 26.51 5.29 -21.24
CA PRO A 421 27.33 4.99 -22.42
C PRO A 421 27.35 6.21 -23.38
N PRO A 422 28.40 6.38 -24.17
CA PRO A 422 28.56 7.53 -25.09
C PRO A 422 27.42 7.71 -26.12
N THR A 423 26.61 6.67 -26.30
CA THR A 423 25.45 6.69 -27.22
C THR A 423 24.16 7.17 -26.56
N GLN A 424 24.19 7.44 -25.26
CA GLN A 424 23.04 7.89 -24.47
C GLN A 424 23.30 9.29 -23.93
N PRO A 425 22.26 10.11 -23.74
CA PRO A 425 22.41 11.41 -23.09
C PRO A 425 22.87 11.23 -21.63
N THR A 426 23.77 12.08 -21.18
CA THR A 426 24.14 12.20 -19.77
C THR A 426 22.98 12.79 -18.95
N ILE A 427 23.07 12.73 -17.61
CA ILE A 427 22.04 13.31 -16.74
C ILE A 427 21.87 14.83 -16.95
N GLU A 428 22.93 15.51 -17.40
CA GLU A 428 22.90 16.94 -17.71
C GLU A 428 22.24 17.23 -19.06
N GLU A 429 22.31 16.30 -20.01
CA GLU A 429 21.74 16.43 -21.34
C GLU A 429 20.29 15.92 -21.45
N VAL A 430 19.84 15.10 -20.49
CA VAL A 430 18.45 14.60 -20.46
C VAL A 430 17.48 15.76 -20.33
N GLY A 431 16.77 16.05 -21.41
CA GLY A 431 15.74 17.09 -21.45
C GLY A 431 14.47 16.70 -20.68
N TRP A 432 13.65 17.71 -20.39
CA TRP A 432 12.34 17.51 -19.76
C TRP A 432 11.45 16.59 -20.60
N PHE A 433 10.79 15.62 -19.98
CA PHE A 433 10.04 14.53 -20.64
C PHE A 433 10.90 13.71 -21.64
N ARG A 434 12.12 13.39 -21.22
CA ARG A 434 13.02 12.44 -21.88
C ARG A 434 13.58 11.46 -20.87
N PHE A 435 14.13 10.37 -21.37
CA PHE A 435 14.82 9.39 -20.53
C PHE A 435 16.17 8.99 -21.14
N THR A 436 17.02 8.43 -20.31
CA THR A 436 18.29 7.81 -20.67
C THR A 436 18.44 6.45 -20.00
N ILE A 437 19.29 5.60 -20.55
CA ILE A 437 19.67 4.32 -19.97
C ILE A 437 21.12 4.42 -19.53
N GLY A 438 21.36 4.05 -18.30
CA GLY A 438 22.69 4.12 -17.68
C GLY A 438 22.89 3.03 -16.64
N ARG A 439 23.89 3.24 -15.80
CA ARG A 439 24.22 2.35 -14.68
C ARG A 439 24.57 3.15 -13.44
N ILE A 440 24.23 2.63 -12.29
CA ILE A 440 24.75 3.14 -11.01
C ILE A 440 26.20 2.62 -10.87
N GLY A 441 27.15 3.53 -10.65
CA GLY A 441 28.56 3.24 -10.54
C GLY A 441 29.32 3.45 -11.86
N ASP A 442 29.76 2.39 -12.49
CA ASP A 442 30.56 2.41 -13.73
C ASP A 442 29.90 1.57 -14.84
N GLN A 443 30.65 1.30 -15.93
CA GLN A 443 30.19 0.50 -17.06
C GLN A 443 29.76 -0.94 -16.71
N HIS A 444 30.14 -1.44 -15.55
CA HIS A 444 29.78 -2.77 -15.03
C HIS A 444 28.75 -2.70 -13.90
N GLY A 445 28.35 -1.49 -13.52
CA GLY A 445 27.42 -1.24 -12.43
C GLY A 445 25.98 -1.65 -12.72
N ILE A 446 25.09 -1.29 -11.80
CA ILE A 446 23.68 -1.70 -11.81
C ILE A 446 22.92 -1.02 -12.97
N PRO A 447 22.28 -1.78 -13.87
CA PRO A 447 21.53 -1.20 -14.98
C PRO A 447 20.26 -0.49 -14.49
N ILE A 448 20.06 0.73 -14.97
CA ILE A 448 18.89 1.55 -14.66
C ILE A 448 18.42 2.33 -15.88
N MET A 449 17.16 2.75 -15.85
CA MET A 449 16.64 3.79 -16.72
C MET A 449 16.37 5.03 -15.87
N ILE A 450 16.63 6.22 -16.38
CA ILE A 450 16.30 7.48 -15.72
C ILE A 450 15.46 8.32 -16.65
N SER A 451 14.27 8.73 -16.21
CA SER A 451 13.42 9.69 -16.91
C SER A 451 13.42 11.04 -16.19
N ARG A 452 13.51 12.14 -16.96
CA ARG A 452 13.33 13.48 -16.40
C ARG A 452 11.85 13.82 -16.35
N THR A 453 11.20 13.19 -15.39
CA THR A 453 9.78 13.30 -15.05
C THR A 453 9.61 13.39 -13.54
N GLY A 454 8.41 13.72 -13.07
CA GLY A 454 8.12 13.79 -11.64
C GLY A 454 6.73 14.35 -11.36
N TYR A 455 6.34 14.29 -10.09
CA TYR A 455 5.00 14.66 -9.61
C TYR A 455 5.06 15.73 -8.49
N THR A 456 6.06 16.61 -8.56
CA THR A 456 6.34 17.58 -7.47
C THR A 456 6.31 19.04 -7.90
N GLY A 457 6.37 19.31 -9.21
CA GLY A 457 6.57 20.66 -9.72
C GLY A 457 8.02 21.17 -9.64
N GLU A 458 8.97 20.31 -9.23
CA GLU A 458 10.39 20.63 -9.14
C GLU A 458 11.21 19.94 -10.24
N LEU A 459 12.47 20.39 -10.43
CA LEU A 459 13.45 19.60 -11.14
C LEU A 459 13.51 18.20 -10.52
N GLY A 460 13.45 17.18 -11.35
CA GLY A 460 13.50 15.83 -10.80
C GLY A 460 13.61 14.75 -11.86
N PHE A 461 13.89 13.56 -11.34
CA PHE A 461 14.11 12.38 -12.13
C PHE A 461 13.45 11.18 -11.47
N GLU A 462 12.98 10.24 -12.27
CA GLU A 462 12.54 8.92 -11.80
C GLU A 462 13.57 7.89 -12.22
N VAL A 463 14.03 7.11 -11.25
CA VAL A 463 15.05 6.06 -11.41
C VAL A 463 14.36 4.71 -11.37
N TRP A 464 14.51 3.95 -12.46
CA TRP A 464 13.83 2.68 -12.70
C TRP A 464 14.85 1.54 -12.67
N CYS A 465 14.58 0.51 -11.88
CA CYS A 465 15.47 -0.65 -11.73
C CYS A 465 14.69 -1.96 -11.59
N HIS A 466 15.38 -3.08 -11.77
CA HIS A 466 14.85 -4.38 -11.41
C HIS A 466 14.73 -4.50 -9.89
N PRO A 467 13.67 -5.14 -9.35
CA PRO A 467 13.48 -5.29 -7.90
C PRO A 467 14.67 -5.85 -7.13
N GLN A 468 15.42 -6.78 -7.73
CA GLN A 468 16.62 -7.36 -7.11
C GLN A 468 17.73 -6.33 -6.84
N ASP A 469 17.77 -5.26 -7.62
CA ASP A 469 18.79 -4.21 -7.51
C ASP A 469 18.31 -3.02 -6.64
N ALA A 470 17.05 -3.01 -6.24
CA ALA A 470 16.40 -1.85 -5.64
C ALA A 470 17.11 -1.34 -4.38
N LEU A 471 17.53 -2.24 -3.49
CA LEU A 471 18.22 -1.85 -2.24
C LEU A 471 19.56 -1.18 -2.53
N SER A 472 20.33 -1.73 -3.48
CA SER A 472 21.63 -1.15 -3.86
C SER A 472 21.46 0.19 -4.59
N VAL A 473 20.41 0.35 -5.40
CA VAL A 473 20.06 1.63 -6.05
C VAL A 473 19.65 2.66 -5.01
N TRP A 474 18.82 2.28 -4.04
CA TRP A 474 18.45 3.17 -2.94
C TRP A 474 19.68 3.62 -2.15
N ASP A 475 20.54 2.67 -1.74
CA ASP A 475 21.71 2.97 -0.92
C ASP A 475 22.67 3.94 -1.62
N ALA A 476 22.94 3.72 -2.92
CA ALA A 476 23.77 4.61 -3.72
C ALA A 476 23.22 6.05 -3.79
N ILE A 477 21.90 6.19 -4.03
CA ILE A 477 21.22 7.49 -4.07
C ILE A 477 21.21 8.13 -2.68
N TRP A 478 20.95 7.32 -1.64
CA TRP A 478 20.90 7.78 -0.26
C TRP A 478 22.26 8.33 0.21
N GLU A 479 23.34 7.59 -0.04
CA GLU A 479 24.71 8.00 0.31
C GLU A 479 25.13 9.27 -0.43
N ALA A 480 24.97 9.32 -1.75
CA ALA A 480 25.29 10.50 -2.56
C ALA A 480 24.43 11.72 -2.18
N GLY A 481 23.21 11.48 -1.71
CA GLY A 481 22.26 12.53 -1.37
C GLY A 481 22.51 13.19 0.00
N GLN A 482 23.18 12.51 0.94
CA GLN A 482 23.37 13.03 2.30
C GLN A 482 24.08 14.40 2.33
N PRO A 483 25.18 14.63 1.59
CA PRO A 483 25.83 15.95 1.55
C PRO A 483 24.93 17.06 0.97
N HIS A 484 23.95 16.71 0.16
CA HIS A 484 23.01 17.62 -0.47
C HIS A 484 21.71 17.81 0.33
N GLY A 485 21.61 17.15 1.49
CA GLY A 485 20.45 17.20 2.37
C GLY A 485 19.24 16.44 1.84
N LEU A 486 19.47 15.32 1.13
CA LEU A 486 18.42 14.41 0.68
C LEU A 486 17.61 13.91 1.86
N MET A 487 16.30 13.95 1.73
CA MET A 487 15.34 13.40 2.69
C MET A 487 14.39 12.42 2.02
N PRO A 488 13.86 11.43 2.76
CA PRO A 488 12.76 10.62 2.25
C PRO A 488 11.47 11.46 2.28
N LEU A 489 10.55 11.21 1.36
CA LEU A 489 9.27 11.93 1.28
C LEU A 489 8.11 10.94 1.21
N GLY A 490 7.15 11.10 2.12
CA GLY A 490 5.93 10.32 2.18
C GLY A 490 4.79 10.93 1.38
N LEU A 491 3.67 10.20 1.32
CA LEU A 491 2.50 10.57 0.51
C LEU A 491 1.87 11.90 0.96
N ASP A 492 1.90 12.22 2.28
CA ASP A 492 1.32 13.46 2.79
C ASP A 492 2.02 14.69 2.21
N ALA A 493 3.36 14.70 2.23
CA ALA A 493 4.13 15.77 1.63
C ALA A 493 4.06 15.77 0.10
N LEU A 494 3.98 14.58 -0.53
CA LEU A 494 3.79 14.46 -1.98
C LEU A 494 2.47 15.11 -2.41
N ASP A 495 1.39 14.89 -1.66
CA ASP A 495 0.09 15.53 -1.93
C ASP A 495 0.18 17.06 -1.83
N MET A 496 0.91 17.59 -0.84
CA MET A 496 1.12 19.03 -0.71
C MET A 496 1.82 19.61 -1.95
N VAL A 497 2.93 19.04 -2.38
CA VAL A 497 3.71 19.60 -3.50
C VAL A 497 2.99 19.46 -4.85
N ARG A 498 2.22 18.38 -5.07
CA ARG A 498 1.45 18.19 -6.31
C ARG A 498 0.28 19.17 -6.41
N ILE A 499 -0.42 19.49 -5.29
CA ILE A 499 -1.53 20.46 -5.25
C ILE A 499 -1.02 21.85 -5.65
N GLU A 500 0.09 22.30 -5.08
CA GLU A 500 0.71 23.58 -5.45
C GLU A 500 1.10 23.65 -6.92
N ALA A 501 1.60 22.54 -7.46
CA ALA A 501 1.98 22.41 -8.86
C ALA A 501 0.78 22.23 -9.81
N GLY A 502 -0.44 22.14 -9.28
CA GLY A 502 -1.67 21.93 -10.06
C GLY A 502 -1.70 20.60 -10.80
N LEU A 503 -1.08 19.57 -10.24
CA LEU A 503 -1.07 18.22 -10.81
C LEU A 503 -2.28 17.44 -10.31
N VAL A 504 -2.97 16.80 -11.25
CA VAL A 504 -4.23 16.09 -10.98
C VAL A 504 -3.97 14.70 -10.40
N PHE A 505 -4.92 14.21 -9.60
CA PHE A 505 -4.90 12.89 -9.00
C PHE A 505 -6.23 12.16 -9.27
N ALA A 506 -6.15 10.93 -9.77
CA ALA A 506 -7.31 10.11 -10.08
C ALA A 506 -8.16 9.84 -8.82
N GLY A 507 -9.49 9.98 -8.95
CA GLY A 507 -10.42 9.89 -7.83
C GLY A 507 -10.64 11.22 -7.09
N TYR A 508 -9.78 12.20 -7.28
CA TYR A 508 -9.87 13.56 -6.72
C TYR A 508 -10.26 14.57 -7.79
N GLU A 509 -9.36 14.93 -8.69
CA GLU A 509 -9.61 15.91 -9.75
C GLU A 509 -10.41 15.35 -10.90
N PHE A 510 -10.36 14.04 -11.13
CA PHE A 510 -11.16 13.39 -12.17
C PHE A 510 -11.63 11.99 -11.78
N CYS A 511 -12.70 11.56 -12.42
CA CYS A 511 -13.25 10.21 -12.44
C CYS A 511 -13.74 9.88 -13.87
N ASP A 512 -14.40 8.75 -14.05
CA ASP A 512 -14.93 8.28 -15.34
C ASP A 512 -16.00 9.21 -15.98
N GLN A 513 -16.56 10.14 -15.20
CA GLN A 513 -17.50 11.17 -15.70
C GLN A 513 -16.82 12.47 -16.12
N THR A 514 -15.58 12.69 -15.73
CA THR A 514 -14.82 13.92 -15.96
C THR A 514 -14.00 13.81 -17.24
N ASP A 515 -14.08 14.78 -18.13
CA ASP A 515 -13.25 14.82 -19.31
C ASP A 515 -11.92 15.61 -19.09
N PRO A 516 -10.92 15.44 -19.98
CA PRO A 516 -9.62 16.10 -19.81
C PRO A 516 -9.67 17.64 -19.80
N PHE A 517 -10.69 18.26 -20.41
CA PHE A 517 -10.83 19.73 -20.41
C PHE A 517 -11.36 20.20 -19.05
N GLU A 518 -12.34 19.48 -18.51
CA GLU A 518 -12.87 19.70 -17.16
C GLU A 518 -11.79 19.48 -16.10
N ALA A 519 -10.96 18.43 -16.26
CA ALA A 519 -9.85 18.12 -15.35
C ALA A 519 -8.64 19.07 -15.45
N GLY A 520 -8.68 20.09 -16.32
CA GLY A 520 -7.58 21.05 -16.50
C GLY A 520 -6.39 20.53 -17.32
N ILE A 521 -6.45 19.32 -17.86
CA ILE A 521 -5.40 18.71 -18.69
C ILE A 521 -5.76 18.67 -20.18
N GLY A 522 -6.62 19.56 -20.63
CA GLY A 522 -7.07 19.65 -22.03
C GLY A 522 -5.94 19.82 -23.06
N PHE A 523 -4.72 20.24 -22.64
CA PHE A 523 -3.54 20.25 -23.48
C PHE A 523 -3.08 18.85 -23.95
N THR A 524 -3.55 17.79 -23.29
CA THR A 524 -3.31 16.40 -23.69
C THR A 524 -4.16 15.96 -24.88
N VAL A 525 -5.17 16.77 -25.27
CA VAL A 525 -6.14 16.46 -26.34
C VAL A 525 -5.93 17.42 -27.54
N PRO A 526 -4.95 17.14 -28.42
CA PRO A 526 -4.57 18.02 -29.50
C PRO A 526 -5.50 17.87 -30.73
N LEU A 527 -6.79 18.15 -30.58
CA LEU A 527 -7.82 17.95 -31.62
C LEU A 527 -7.50 18.58 -32.99
N LYS A 528 -6.71 19.68 -32.99
CA LYS A 528 -6.34 20.36 -34.25
C LYS A 528 -5.16 19.69 -34.98
N THR A 529 -4.31 18.92 -34.28
CA THR A 529 -3.05 18.42 -34.83
C THR A 529 -2.92 16.91 -34.81
N LYS A 530 -3.87 16.20 -34.20
CA LYS A 530 -4.03 14.77 -34.28
C LYS A 530 -5.20 14.44 -35.23
N GLU A 531 -4.88 14.20 -36.50
CA GLU A 531 -5.85 13.90 -37.54
C GLU A 531 -6.48 12.51 -37.35
N ASP A 532 -5.66 11.55 -36.89
CA ASP A 532 -6.14 10.19 -36.61
C ASP A 532 -7.31 10.19 -35.64
N ASP A 533 -8.18 9.24 -35.81
CA ASP A 533 -9.24 8.97 -34.84
C ASP A 533 -8.69 8.29 -33.59
N PHE A 534 -9.39 8.43 -32.47
CA PHE A 534 -9.04 7.80 -31.19
C PHE A 534 -10.28 7.68 -30.31
N VAL A 535 -10.22 6.83 -29.29
CA VAL A 535 -11.35 6.57 -28.40
C VAL A 535 -11.88 7.86 -27.78
N GLY A 536 -13.17 8.12 -27.96
CA GLY A 536 -13.86 9.29 -27.41
C GLY A 536 -13.65 10.61 -28.19
N LYS A 537 -12.93 10.64 -29.32
CA LYS A 537 -12.61 11.89 -30.06
C LYS A 537 -13.86 12.72 -30.40
N SER A 538 -14.89 12.12 -30.99
CA SER A 538 -16.11 12.82 -31.36
C SER A 538 -16.83 13.44 -30.15
N THR A 539 -16.91 12.70 -29.06
CA THR A 539 -17.50 13.17 -27.81
C THR A 539 -16.67 14.30 -27.18
N LEU A 540 -15.34 14.17 -27.19
CA LEU A 540 -14.44 15.21 -26.68
C LEU A 540 -14.51 16.51 -27.49
N ILE A 541 -14.75 16.43 -28.81
CA ILE A 541 -15.02 17.64 -29.62
C ILE A 541 -16.27 18.35 -29.10
N ASN A 542 -17.35 17.60 -28.85
CA ASN A 542 -18.62 18.16 -28.35
C ASN A 542 -18.47 18.73 -26.93
N ARG A 543 -17.79 17.99 -26.01
CA ARG A 543 -17.53 18.46 -24.63
C ARG A 543 -16.69 19.74 -24.62
N LYS A 544 -15.68 19.83 -25.48
CA LYS A 544 -14.86 21.05 -25.61
C LYS A 544 -15.68 22.24 -26.12
N ALA A 545 -16.62 22.01 -27.03
CA ALA A 545 -17.49 23.08 -27.54
C ALA A 545 -18.54 23.54 -26.52
N ASN A 546 -18.92 22.65 -25.59
CA ASN A 546 -19.98 22.90 -24.61
C ASN A 546 -19.49 22.58 -23.18
N PRO A 547 -18.48 23.30 -22.65
CA PRO A 547 -17.94 23.03 -21.33
C PRO A 547 -19.01 23.32 -20.26
N GLN A 548 -19.18 22.41 -19.31
CA GLN A 548 -20.12 22.57 -18.20
C GLN A 548 -19.38 22.99 -16.93
N ARG A 549 -18.23 22.40 -16.70
CA ARG A 549 -17.39 22.61 -15.51
C ARG A 549 -15.93 22.77 -15.90
N LYS A 550 -15.15 23.30 -14.97
CA LYS A 550 -13.71 23.51 -15.14
C LYS A 550 -13.00 23.39 -13.80
N LEU A 551 -11.83 22.77 -13.80
CA LEU A 551 -10.92 22.83 -12.66
C LEU A 551 -10.34 24.25 -12.53
N VAL A 552 -10.45 24.83 -11.34
CA VAL A 552 -9.92 26.15 -10.98
C VAL A 552 -9.14 26.08 -9.68
N GLY A 553 -8.28 27.07 -9.43
CA GLY A 553 -7.68 27.31 -8.13
C GLY A 553 -8.61 28.13 -7.24
N LEU A 554 -8.59 27.87 -5.95
CA LEU A 554 -9.20 28.72 -4.92
C LEU A 554 -8.16 29.14 -3.89
N GLU A 555 -8.25 30.39 -3.44
CA GLU A 555 -7.57 30.88 -2.25
C GLU A 555 -8.64 31.12 -1.17
N LEU A 556 -8.55 30.42 -0.04
CA LEU A 556 -9.49 30.50 1.07
C LEU A 556 -8.96 31.49 2.13
N GLN A 557 -9.86 32.27 2.71
CA GLN A 557 -9.54 33.18 3.82
C GLN A 557 -9.47 32.43 5.17
N GLY A 558 -8.65 32.99 6.08
CA GLY A 558 -8.51 32.40 7.43
C GLY A 558 -7.51 31.24 7.50
N ASN A 559 -7.58 30.47 8.58
CA ASN A 559 -6.56 29.45 8.93
C ASN A 559 -7.01 28.01 8.68
N GLU A 560 -8.19 27.82 8.09
CA GLU A 560 -8.77 26.50 7.88
C GLU A 560 -8.75 26.13 6.39
N PRO A 561 -8.08 25.06 6.00
CA PRO A 561 -8.03 24.61 4.62
C PRO A 561 -9.37 24.00 4.16
N GLY A 562 -9.62 24.04 2.86
CA GLY A 562 -10.66 23.23 2.24
C GLY A 562 -10.30 21.75 2.25
N ALA A 563 -11.29 20.89 2.38
CA ALA A 563 -11.15 19.44 2.32
C ALA A 563 -11.81 18.88 1.05
N HIS A 564 -11.38 17.68 0.63
CA HIS A 564 -12.04 16.97 -0.46
C HIS A 564 -13.55 16.82 -0.19
N GLY A 565 -14.37 17.17 -1.18
CA GLY A 565 -15.83 17.11 -1.09
C GLY A 565 -16.50 18.35 -0.52
N ASP A 566 -15.78 19.29 0.09
CA ASP A 566 -16.37 20.54 0.57
C ASP A 566 -17.05 21.29 -0.61
N CYS A 567 -18.27 21.72 -0.36
CA CYS A 567 -19.11 22.37 -1.39
C CYS A 567 -18.78 23.85 -1.55
N VAL A 568 -18.66 24.32 -2.78
CA VAL A 568 -18.43 25.73 -3.08
C VAL A 568 -19.75 26.36 -3.48
N HIS A 569 -20.05 27.52 -2.91
CA HIS A 569 -21.33 28.22 -3.05
C HIS A 569 -21.18 29.66 -3.51
N LEU A 570 -22.19 30.11 -4.27
CA LEU A 570 -22.45 31.52 -4.48
C LEU A 570 -23.85 31.84 -3.92
N GLY A 571 -23.90 32.48 -2.76
CA GLY A 571 -25.13 32.62 -2.01
C GLY A 571 -25.71 31.23 -1.60
N ARG A 572 -26.89 30.86 -2.11
CA ARG A 572 -27.54 29.59 -1.82
C ARG A 572 -27.22 28.50 -2.85
N ALA A 573 -26.72 28.86 -4.01
CA ALA A 573 -26.43 27.91 -5.08
C ALA A 573 -25.09 27.24 -4.83
N GLN A 574 -25.04 25.90 -4.91
CA GLN A 574 -23.78 25.17 -4.99
C GLN A 574 -23.28 25.30 -6.43
N VAL A 575 -22.06 25.81 -6.58
CA VAL A 575 -21.44 26.10 -7.88
C VAL A 575 -20.14 25.33 -8.11
N GLY A 576 -19.70 24.55 -7.14
CA GLY A 576 -18.51 23.71 -7.28
C GLY A 576 -18.29 22.78 -6.08
N ILE A 577 -17.23 21.97 -6.20
CA ILE A 577 -16.77 21.03 -5.16
C ILE A 577 -15.25 21.08 -5.10
N ILE A 578 -14.70 21.19 -3.91
CA ILE A 578 -13.25 21.07 -3.68
C ILE A 578 -12.82 19.63 -3.95
N THR A 579 -11.82 19.48 -4.80
CA THR A 579 -11.21 18.20 -5.12
C THR A 579 -10.00 17.92 -4.24
N SER A 580 -9.16 18.93 -4.02
CA SER A 580 -7.99 18.85 -3.13
C SER A 580 -7.75 20.21 -2.48
N GLY A 581 -7.30 20.25 -1.24
CA GLY A 581 -7.03 21.51 -0.55
C GLY A 581 -6.02 21.34 0.58
N MET A 582 -5.25 22.41 0.86
CA MET A 582 -4.20 22.42 1.86
C MET A 582 -3.83 23.82 2.31
N LEU A 583 -3.15 23.92 3.44
CA LEU A 583 -2.37 25.12 3.78
C LEU A 583 -0.99 25.00 3.13
N SER A 584 -0.69 25.83 2.13
CA SER A 584 0.63 25.88 1.50
C SER A 584 1.67 26.49 2.45
N PRO A 585 2.73 25.76 2.81
CA PRO A 585 3.75 26.28 3.70
C PRO A 585 4.54 27.46 3.11
N ILE A 586 4.88 27.39 1.82
CA ILE A 586 5.68 28.43 1.15
C ILE A 586 4.84 29.67 0.82
N LEU A 587 3.59 29.51 0.41
CA LEU A 587 2.69 30.61 0.10
C LEU A 587 2.03 31.20 1.35
N ARG A 588 1.99 30.42 2.45
CA ARG A 588 1.30 30.75 3.71
C ARG A 588 -0.18 31.08 3.52
N LYS A 589 -0.82 30.34 2.63
CA LYS A 589 -2.21 30.51 2.23
C LYS A 589 -2.92 29.17 2.16
N ASN A 590 -4.20 29.17 2.48
CA ASN A 590 -5.06 28.04 2.20
C ASN A 590 -5.42 28.06 0.72
N ILE A 591 -5.01 27.02 0.00
CA ILE A 591 -5.26 26.85 -1.43
C ILE A 591 -6.06 25.56 -1.67
N ALA A 592 -6.85 25.55 -2.73
CA ALA A 592 -7.58 24.36 -3.13
C ALA A 592 -7.76 24.28 -4.66
N LEU A 593 -7.79 23.06 -5.17
CA LEU A 593 -8.30 22.76 -6.50
C LEU A 593 -9.80 22.51 -6.38
N CYS A 594 -10.58 23.09 -7.29
CA CYS A 594 -12.03 23.02 -7.26
C CYS A 594 -12.58 22.75 -8.66
N ARG A 595 -13.46 21.78 -8.77
CA ARG A 595 -14.25 21.55 -9.97
C ARG A 595 -15.49 22.42 -9.90
N MET A 596 -15.51 23.47 -10.72
CA MET A 596 -16.49 24.56 -10.66
C MET A 596 -17.31 24.65 -11.94
N ASP A 597 -18.56 25.03 -11.82
CA ASP A 597 -19.42 25.35 -12.96
C ASP A 597 -18.81 26.48 -13.79
N ILE A 598 -18.82 26.32 -15.11
CA ILE A 598 -18.10 27.20 -16.03
C ILE A 598 -18.51 28.68 -15.90
N ALA A 599 -19.77 28.96 -15.58
CA ALA A 599 -20.31 30.31 -15.42
C ALA A 599 -19.66 31.08 -14.25
N TYR A 600 -19.05 30.40 -13.30
CA TYR A 600 -18.44 30.99 -12.09
C TYR A 600 -16.94 30.78 -12.02
N SER A 601 -16.31 30.26 -13.06
CA SER A 601 -14.91 29.82 -13.08
C SER A 601 -13.91 30.92 -13.47
N GLU A 602 -14.33 32.20 -13.57
CA GLU A 602 -13.45 33.30 -13.88
C GLU A 602 -12.60 33.69 -12.67
N ASN A 603 -11.32 34.01 -12.91
CA ASN A 603 -10.42 34.49 -11.87
C ASN A 603 -10.95 35.78 -11.23
N GLY A 604 -10.89 35.85 -9.91
CA GLY A 604 -11.42 36.95 -9.13
C GLY A 604 -12.88 36.76 -8.68
N THR A 605 -13.57 35.72 -9.10
CA THR A 605 -14.91 35.38 -8.60
C THR A 605 -14.85 35.05 -7.11
N GLU A 606 -15.65 35.79 -6.32
CA GLU A 606 -15.77 35.54 -4.88
C GLU A 606 -16.84 34.49 -4.61
N VAL A 607 -16.51 33.51 -3.79
CA VAL A 607 -17.35 32.35 -3.44
C VAL A 607 -17.19 32.00 -1.96
N GLU A 608 -17.99 31.07 -1.47
CA GLU A 608 -17.88 30.56 -0.11
C GLU A 608 -17.74 29.03 -0.11
N VAL A 609 -16.81 28.52 0.68
CA VAL A 609 -16.61 27.09 0.90
C VAL A 609 -17.45 26.67 2.11
N GLY A 610 -18.41 25.77 1.89
CA GLY A 610 -19.22 25.16 2.94
C GLY A 610 -18.55 23.87 3.42
N LYS A 611 -18.09 23.86 4.66
CA LYS A 611 -17.46 22.69 5.28
C LYS A 611 -18.46 21.57 5.52
N LEU A 612 -18.03 20.33 5.25
CA LEU A 612 -18.81 19.11 5.52
C LEU A 612 -18.54 18.53 6.94
N ASP A 613 -18.14 19.37 7.86
CA ASP A 613 -17.83 19.02 9.25
C ASP A 613 -19.04 19.04 10.21
N GLY A 614 -20.24 19.25 9.67
CA GLY A 614 -21.48 19.33 10.44
C GLY A 614 -21.74 20.70 11.11
N HIS A 615 -20.82 21.67 11.02
CA HIS A 615 -20.95 22.97 11.68
C HIS A 615 -21.55 24.09 10.82
N GLN A 616 -22.01 23.80 9.59
CA GLN A 616 -22.58 24.78 8.64
C GLN A 616 -21.69 26.02 8.41
N LYS A 617 -20.39 25.86 8.59
CA LYS A 617 -19.41 26.93 8.45
C LYS A 617 -19.22 27.29 6.97
N ARG A 618 -19.15 28.61 6.70
CA ARG A 618 -18.83 29.15 5.39
C ARG A 618 -17.50 29.91 5.46
N ILE A 619 -16.57 29.57 4.59
CA ILE A 619 -15.25 30.21 4.48
C ILE A 619 -15.22 30.99 3.19
N PRO A 620 -15.01 32.33 3.21
CA PRO A 620 -14.84 33.12 2.00
C PRO A 620 -13.63 32.64 1.20
N ALA A 621 -13.78 32.59 -0.11
CA ALA A 621 -12.72 32.17 -1.03
C ALA A 621 -12.82 32.95 -2.35
N THR A 622 -11.71 33.00 -3.06
CA THR A 622 -11.62 33.67 -4.36
C THR A 622 -11.06 32.70 -5.40
N VAL A 623 -11.62 32.68 -6.58
CA VAL A 623 -11.10 31.92 -7.73
C VAL A 623 -9.79 32.58 -8.19
N VAL A 624 -8.72 31.79 -8.23
CA VAL A 624 -7.37 32.20 -8.61
C VAL A 624 -6.78 31.32 -9.69
N PRO A 625 -5.81 31.81 -10.46
CA PRO A 625 -5.10 30.94 -11.41
C PRO A 625 -4.26 29.87 -10.69
N PHE A 626 -4.06 28.72 -11.36
CA PHE A 626 -3.13 27.68 -10.93
C PHE A 626 -2.29 27.23 -12.15
N PRO A 627 -1.11 26.63 -11.98
CA PRO A 627 -0.45 26.25 -10.72
C PRO A 627 -0.26 27.41 -9.74
N PHE A 628 -0.41 27.13 -8.44
CA PHE A 628 -0.20 28.14 -7.39
C PHE A 628 1.28 28.46 -7.19
N TYR A 629 2.14 27.47 -7.43
CA TYR A 629 3.59 27.55 -7.29
C TYR A 629 4.24 27.34 -8.66
N ASP A 630 5.21 28.19 -9.02
CA ASP A 630 5.92 28.18 -10.30
C ASP A 630 4.99 28.05 -11.53
N PRO A 631 4.05 29.00 -11.75
CA PRO A 631 3.05 28.91 -12.82
C PRO A 631 3.68 28.83 -14.22
N GLU A 632 4.88 29.35 -14.40
CA GLU A 632 5.64 29.30 -15.66
C GLU A 632 6.44 28.02 -15.84
N LYS A 633 6.46 27.14 -14.83
CA LYS A 633 7.18 25.87 -14.84
C LYS A 633 8.68 26.02 -15.10
N THR A 634 9.30 27.04 -14.50
CA THR A 634 10.73 27.33 -14.64
C THR A 634 11.57 26.32 -13.86
N ARG A 635 11.09 25.86 -12.71
CA ARG A 635 11.80 24.91 -11.84
C ARG A 635 11.90 23.51 -12.44
N VAL A 636 10.82 22.96 -12.96
CA VAL A 636 10.85 21.64 -13.62
C VAL A 636 11.67 21.61 -14.89
N ARG A 637 11.90 22.80 -15.49
CA ARG A 637 12.68 22.94 -16.74
C ARG A 637 14.13 23.32 -16.50
N ALA A 638 14.51 23.64 -15.26
CA ALA A 638 15.86 24.08 -14.87
C ALA A 638 16.99 23.15 -15.27
#